data_c9fc38e6d17e54897e0bc6050323c246
#
_entry.id   c9fc38e6d17e54897e0bc6050323c246
#
_cell.length_a   1.000
_cell.length_b   1.000
_cell.length_c   1.000
_cell.angle_alpha   90.00
_cell.angle_beta   90.00
_cell.angle_gamma   90.00
#
_symmetry.space_group_name_H-M   'P 1'
#
loop_
_entity.id
_entity.type
_entity.pdbx_description
1 polymer ?
#
loop_
_entity_poly.entity_id
_entity_poly.type
_entity_poly.pdbx_seq_one_letter_code
_entity_poly.pdbx_strand_id
1 'polypeptide(L)'
;IDPGRNDLLFERFVSEERHEPPDIDVDFEHERREEVIQWVYETYGRDRAALCATVIRYRAKGALRDVGKAMGLPEDLIQTLSGQIWAWSEEGVSEAQIRELNLDPSDRRLRLTLDLARQLMGFPRHLSQHPGGFVLTQDRLDDLVPIEPAAMEDRQIIEWDKDDIDALRFMKVDVLALGMLTCMAKGLALIEAHKGVSYNLATIPPEDPRTYAMIRKADTLGTFQIESRAQMSMLPRLKPATFYDLVVEVAIVRPGPIQGDMVHPYLRRRQGKETPTYPSAGVEDILGPTLGVPLFQEQVMELVIHAGYTADEADQLRRSMAAWRQGGDMEPHRVRIRTLMEGKGYASAFIDQIFEQIKGFGSYGFPQSHAASFAKLVYASCWLKRHEPAAFACGLLNSQPMGFYSPSQIVQDARRGSAERVPIEVLPVDVLHSDHDCTLHGGRPWRSDADPGEQPVIRLGLRLVAGLSEDAARRIVAARAQRPFTDLADLCLRAGLDAKARQVLAEADALRGLAGHRNAARWAVAGIEQQRPLLPGSPVEATIVLPAPATGEEILSDYRTLGLSLGPHPMAVLRAQMTQRRIVGLRELQHRPHGSGVHVAGLVTQRQRPATAKGTVFVTLEDETGMINVIVWARLAVRRRRALLESRLLAVRGRWERVDGVAHLIAGDLQDLSPLLGGMPLASRDFH
;
A
#
# COMPACT_ATOMS: atom_id res chain seq x y z
N ILE A 1 8.36 12.30 18.68
CA ILE A 1 8.86 13.69 18.70
C ILE A 1 9.07 14.05 20.16
N ASP A 2 10.19 14.65 20.49
CA ASP A 2 10.45 15.19 21.82
C ASP A 2 9.77 16.58 21.92
N PRO A 3 8.71 16.76 22.72
CA PRO A 3 8.02 18.04 22.83
C PRO A 3 8.89 19.14 23.45
N GLY A 4 9.96 18.77 24.16
CA GLY A 4 10.92 19.73 24.71
C GLY A 4 11.87 20.33 23.69
N ARG A 5 11.94 19.75 22.47
CA ARG A 5 12.79 20.22 21.37
C ARG A 5 12.01 20.81 20.21
N ASN A 6 10.69 20.68 20.21
CA ASN A 6 9.83 21.16 19.15
C ASN A 6 8.71 21.97 19.78
N ASP A 7 8.45 23.13 19.21
CA ASP A 7 7.35 24.01 19.64
C ASP A 7 6.04 23.38 19.16
N LEU A 8 5.28 22.79 20.07
CA LEU A 8 4.01 22.11 19.79
C LEU A 8 2.87 22.87 20.43
N LEU A 9 1.85 23.16 19.65
CA LEU A 9 0.62 23.78 20.15
C LEU A 9 -0.18 22.75 20.98
N PHE A 10 -0.02 22.81 22.32
CA PHE A 10 -0.63 21.85 23.25
C PHE A 10 -2.15 21.85 23.24
N GLU A 11 -2.76 23.01 23.03
CA GLU A 11 -4.21 23.21 22.99
C GLU A 11 -4.88 22.38 21.91
N ARG A 12 -4.13 21.94 20.91
CA ARG A 12 -4.61 20.98 19.92
C ARG A 12 -4.90 19.60 20.52
N PHE A 13 -4.15 19.20 21.55
CA PHE A 13 -4.25 17.86 22.14
C PHE A 13 -5.14 17.87 23.38
N VAL A 14 -4.96 18.84 24.27
CA VAL A 14 -5.67 18.97 25.53
C VAL A 14 -5.92 20.45 25.82
N SER A 15 -7.16 20.85 26.04
CA SER A 15 -7.49 22.16 26.60
C SER A 15 -8.42 22.00 27.80
N GLU A 16 -8.38 22.95 28.76
CA GLU A 16 -9.21 22.92 29.97
C GLU A 16 -10.71 23.01 29.66
N GLU A 17 -11.08 23.68 28.57
CA GLU A 17 -12.46 23.82 28.10
C GLU A 17 -12.97 22.64 27.28
N ARG A 18 -12.06 21.72 26.91
CA ARG A 18 -12.34 20.62 26.04
C ARG A 18 -12.89 19.42 26.80
N HIS A 19 -14.03 19.49 27.39
CA HIS A 19 -14.67 18.40 28.15
C HIS A 19 -14.81 17.06 27.39
N GLU A 20 -13.86 16.72 26.52
CA GLU A 20 -13.78 15.50 25.73
C GLU A 20 -12.49 14.75 26.06
N PRO A 21 -12.51 13.41 26.15
CA PRO A 21 -11.30 12.62 26.33
C PRO A 21 -10.36 12.76 25.12
N PRO A 22 -9.04 12.57 25.30
CA PRO A 22 -8.08 12.58 24.20
C PRO A 22 -8.34 11.43 23.22
N ASP A 23 -8.16 11.68 21.94
CA ASP A 23 -8.12 10.65 20.89
C ASP A 23 -6.69 10.11 20.78
N ILE A 24 -6.51 8.84 21.11
CA ILE A 24 -5.19 8.20 21.21
C ILE A 24 -5.05 7.11 20.15
N ASP A 25 -4.20 7.35 19.16
CA ASP A 25 -3.86 6.38 18.12
C ASP A 25 -2.44 5.86 18.35
N VAL A 26 -2.27 4.53 18.46
CA VAL A 26 -0.97 3.89 18.62
C VAL A 26 -0.78 2.80 17.57
N ASP A 27 0.27 2.93 16.76
CA ASP A 27 0.65 1.95 15.76
C ASP A 27 1.61 0.90 16.34
N PHE A 28 1.25 -0.36 16.18
CA PHE A 28 2.03 -1.53 16.58
C PHE A 28 2.49 -2.36 15.38
N GLU A 29 3.47 -3.22 15.58
CA GLU A 29 3.82 -4.27 14.62
C GLU A 29 2.58 -5.13 14.34
N HIS A 30 2.25 -5.30 13.05
CA HIS A 30 1.04 -6.01 12.64
C HIS A 30 0.93 -7.41 13.27
N GLU A 31 2.02 -8.17 13.28
CA GLU A 31 2.03 -9.55 13.79
C GLU A 31 1.94 -9.62 15.33
N ARG A 32 2.34 -8.56 16.03
CA ARG A 32 2.36 -8.51 17.50
C ARG A 32 1.22 -7.69 18.11
N ARG A 33 0.38 -7.10 17.29
CA ARG A 33 -0.75 -6.29 17.77
C ARG A 33 -1.70 -7.09 18.65
N GLU A 34 -1.91 -8.37 18.36
CA GLU A 34 -2.79 -9.23 19.16
C GLU A 34 -2.29 -9.39 20.59
N GLU A 35 -0.96 -9.43 20.81
CA GLU A 35 -0.38 -9.46 22.15
C GLU A 35 -0.83 -8.24 22.98
N VAL A 36 -0.87 -7.06 22.35
CA VAL A 36 -1.31 -5.82 22.99
C VAL A 36 -2.82 -5.85 23.29
N ILE A 37 -3.63 -6.35 22.35
CA ILE A 37 -5.07 -6.51 22.54
C ILE A 37 -5.37 -7.41 23.75
N GLN A 38 -4.71 -8.55 23.83
CA GLN A 38 -4.90 -9.47 24.95
C GLN A 38 -4.38 -8.89 26.26
N TRP A 39 -3.24 -8.17 26.22
CA TRP A 39 -2.72 -7.48 27.40
C TRP A 39 -3.70 -6.43 27.96
N VAL A 40 -4.42 -5.71 27.08
CA VAL A 40 -5.47 -4.76 27.49
C VAL A 40 -6.58 -5.51 28.27
N TYR A 41 -7.06 -6.65 27.76
CA TYR A 41 -8.08 -7.44 28.44
C TYR A 41 -7.57 -8.03 29.77
N GLU A 42 -6.34 -8.49 29.83
CA GLU A 42 -5.73 -9.02 31.05
C GLU A 42 -5.53 -7.95 32.12
N THR A 43 -5.13 -6.75 31.71
CA THR A 43 -4.82 -5.64 32.63
C THR A 43 -6.06 -4.96 33.18
N TYR A 44 -7.05 -4.69 32.33
CA TYR A 44 -8.22 -3.89 32.69
C TYR A 44 -9.48 -4.72 32.94
N GLY A 45 -9.50 -5.97 32.55
CA GLY A 45 -10.66 -6.85 32.66
C GLY A 45 -11.58 -6.78 31.45
N ARG A 46 -12.19 -7.92 31.13
CA ARG A 46 -13.11 -8.04 29.98
C ARG A 46 -14.50 -7.42 30.26
N ASP A 47 -14.78 -7.05 31.45
CA ASP A 47 -15.96 -6.32 31.88
C ASP A 47 -15.79 -4.79 31.80
N ARG A 48 -14.58 -4.31 31.51
CA ARG A 48 -14.23 -2.86 31.45
C ARG A 48 -13.60 -2.45 30.14
N ALA A 49 -13.25 -3.40 29.29
CA ALA A 49 -12.58 -3.17 28.01
C ALA A 49 -13.27 -3.93 26.88
N ALA A 50 -13.60 -3.25 25.79
CA ALA A 50 -14.12 -3.88 24.58
C ALA A 50 -13.79 -3.07 23.34
N LEU A 51 -13.78 -3.72 22.17
CA LEU A 51 -13.67 -3.04 20.88
C LEU A 51 -15.00 -2.34 20.54
N CYS A 52 -14.95 -1.15 19.98
CA CYS A 52 -16.14 -0.51 19.46
C CYS A 52 -16.62 -1.12 18.14
N ALA A 53 -17.88 -0.93 17.82
CA ALA A 53 -18.47 -1.34 16.55
C ALA A 53 -18.07 -0.39 15.41
N THR A 54 -18.34 -0.84 14.20
CA THR A 54 -18.32 -0.04 12.97
C THR A 54 -19.56 -0.36 12.17
N VAL A 55 -20.35 0.64 11.83
CA VAL A 55 -21.52 0.46 10.96
C VAL A 55 -21.07 0.33 9.52
N ILE A 56 -21.12 -0.89 8.99
CA ILE A 56 -20.85 -1.13 7.57
C ILE A 56 -22.08 -0.72 6.76
N ARG A 57 -21.89 0.19 5.81
CA ARG A 57 -22.95 0.67 4.92
C ARG A 57 -22.87 0.03 3.54
N TYR A 58 -24.01 -0.12 2.89
CA TYR A 58 -24.07 -0.60 1.51
C TYR A 58 -23.32 0.34 0.57
N ARG A 59 -22.41 -0.24 -0.20
CA ARG A 59 -21.74 0.40 -1.35
C ARG A 59 -22.21 -0.25 -2.64
N ALA A 60 -21.93 0.36 -3.78
CA ALA A 60 -22.47 -0.04 -5.07
C ALA A 60 -22.33 -1.55 -5.38
N LYS A 61 -21.14 -2.15 -5.14
CA LYS A 61 -20.94 -3.60 -5.36
C LYS A 61 -21.79 -4.48 -4.42
N GLY A 62 -21.84 -4.11 -3.14
CA GLY A 62 -22.61 -4.86 -2.14
C GLY A 62 -24.10 -4.75 -2.40
N ALA A 63 -24.60 -3.55 -2.64
CA ALA A 63 -26.00 -3.30 -2.97
C ALA A 63 -26.42 -4.06 -4.23
N LEU A 64 -25.64 -3.98 -5.31
CA LEU A 64 -25.95 -4.72 -6.55
C LEU A 64 -25.97 -6.24 -6.35
N ARG A 65 -25.05 -6.78 -5.56
CA ARG A 65 -24.99 -8.22 -5.27
C ARG A 65 -26.23 -8.69 -4.49
N ASP A 66 -26.55 -8.00 -3.41
CA ASP A 66 -27.61 -8.43 -2.50
C ASP A 66 -28.99 -8.21 -3.13
N VAL A 67 -29.22 -7.06 -3.80
CA VAL A 67 -30.46 -6.82 -4.56
C VAL A 67 -30.56 -7.75 -5.77
N GLY A 68 -29.46 -7.98 -6.50
CA GLY A 68 -29.45 -8.90 -7.64
C GLY A 68 -29.86 -10.32 -7.24
N LYS A 69 -29.38 -10.82 -6.10
CA LYS A 69 -29.80 -12.11 -5.53
C LYS A 69 -31.30 -12.10 -5.16
N ALA A 70 -31.76 -11.06 -4.48
CA ALA A 70 -33.16 -10.91 -4.09
C ALA A 70 -34.09 -10.84 -5.31
N MET A 71 -33.66 -10.22 -6.40
CA MET A 71 -34.40 -10.12 -7.66
C MET A 71 -34.27 -11.36 -8.55
N GLY A 72 -33.50 -12.36 -8.13
CA GLY A 72 -33.30 -13.62 -8.86
C GLY A 72 -32.49 -13.49 -10.13
N LEU A 73 -31.51 -12.58 -10.18
CA LEU A 73 -30.55 -12.53 -11.26
C LEU A 73 -29.55 -13.71 -11.15
N PRO A 74 -29.11 -14.29 -12.29
CA PRO A 74 -28.06 -15.30 -12.29
C PRO A 74 -26.74 -14.78 -11.68
N GLU A 75 -26.01 -15.65 -10.97
CA GLU A 75 -24.78 -15.27 -10.27
C GLU A 75 -23.69 -14.73 -11.22
N ASP A 76 -23.53 -15.33 -12.40
CA ASP A 76 -22.62 -14.89 -13.46
C ASP A 76 -22.94 -13.49 -13.96
N LEU A 77 -24.23 -13.16 -14.09
CA LEU A 77 -24.68 -11.83 -14.47
C LEU A 77 -24.37 -10.81 -13.36
N ILE A 78 -24.62 -11.16 -12.08
CA ILE A 78 -24.29 -10.32 -10.93
C ILE A 78 -22.78 -10.06 -10.87
N GLN A 79 -21.96 -11.08 -11.06
CA GLN A 79 -20.50 -10.95 -11.09
C GLN A 79 -20.02 -10.05 -12.25
N THR A 80 -20.59 -10.24 -13.43
CA THR A 80 -20.29 -9.43 -14.61
C THR A 80 -20.62 -7.95 -14.39
N LEU A 81 -21.82 -7.65 -13.90
CA LEU A 81 -22.25 -6.29 -13.59
C LEU A 81 -21.40 -5.66 -12.46
N SER A 82 -21.13 -6.40 -11.39
CA SER A 82 -20.33 -5.91 -10.29
C SER A 82 -18.85 -5.67 -10.67
N GLY A 83 -18.33 -6.42 -11.64
CA GLY A 83 -17.01 -6.21 -12.23
C GLY A 83 -16.87 -4.87 -12.98
N GLN A 84 -17.98 -4.26 -13.42
CA GLN A 84 -17.98 -2.95 -14.04
C GLN A 84 -17.91 -1.78 -13.05
N ILE A 85 -18.11 -2.05 -11.76
CA ILE A 85 -18.13 -1.01 -10.72
C ILE A 85 -16.74 -0.92 -10.10
N TRP A 86 -16.19 0.29 -10.03
CA TRP A 86 -15.00 0.57 -9.23
C TRP A 86 -15.32 0.38 -7.74
N ALA A 87 -14.37 -0.16 -6.97
CA ALA A 87 -14.63 -0.60 -5.59
C ALA A 87 -15.24 0.49 -4.69
N TRP A 88 -14.90 1.75 -4.93
CA TRP A 88 -15.33 2.92 -4.15
C TRP A 88 -16.26 3.87 -4.91
N SER A 89 -16.80 3.43 -6.05
CA SER A 89 -17.73 4.25 -6.82
C SER A 89 -19.04 4.43 -6.05
N GLU A 90 -19.47 5.67 -5.92
CA GLU A 90 -20.82 6.03 -5.48
C GLU A 90 -21.82 5.95 -6.65
N GLU A 91 -21.30 5.79 -7.88
CA GLU A 91 -22.10 5.60 -9.08
C GLU A 91 -22.38 4.12 -9.31
N GLY A 92 -23.63 3.77 -9.54
CA GLY A 92 -24.04 2.43 -9.97
C GLY A 92 -23.59 2.12 -11.41
N VAL A 93 -24.09 1.05 -12.00
CA VAL A 93 -23.88 0.68 -13.41
C VAL A 93 -24.71 1.61 -14.31
N SER A 94 -24.10 2.28 -15.27
CA SER A 94 -24.77 3.15 -16.23
C SER A 94 -25.38 2.34 -17.39
N GLU A 95 -26.39 2.93 -18.09
CA GLU A 95 -26.97 2.29 -19.28
C GLU A 95 -25.93 2.01 -20.38
N ALA A 96 -24.93 2.88 -20.53
CA ALA A 96 -23.86 2.69 -21.51
C ALA A 96 -23.07 1.40 -21.20
N GLN A 97 -22.77 1.14 -19.92
CA GLN A 97 -22.07 -0.06 -19.47
C GLN A 97 -22.94 -1.32 -19.68
N ILE A 98 -24.27 -1.22 -19.48
CA ILE A 98 -25.20 -2.32 -19.74
C ILE A 98 -25.17 -2.70 -21.22
N ARG A 99 -25.20 -1.71 -22.14
CA ARG A 99 -25.11 -1.96 -23.59
C ARG A 99 -23.75 -2.53 -24.01
N GLU A 100 -22.65 -2.11 -23.39
CA GLU A 100 -21.31 -2.68 -23.62
C GLU A 100 -21.23 -4.17 -23.27
N LEU A 101 -22.04 -4.62 -22.32
CA LEU A 101 -22.15 -6.02 -21.90
C LEU A 101 -23.14 -6.82 -22.79
N ASN A 102 -23.68 -6.23 -23.85
CA ASN A 102 -24.73 -6.80 -24.70
C ASN A 102 -26.01 -7.15 -23.92
N LEU A 103 -26.30 -6.41 -22.86
CA LEU A 103 -27.53 -6.52 -22.08
C LEU A 103 -28.53 -5.46 -22.52
N ASP A 104 -29.81 -5.76 -22.38
CA ASP A 104 -30.88 -4.82 -22.69
C ASP A 104 -31.18 -3.89 -21.50
N PRO A 105 -30.89 -2.57 -21.62
CA PRO A 105 -31.19 -1.61 -20.54
C PRO A 105 -32.69 -1.45 -20.26
N SER A 106 -33.55 -1.85 -21.20
CA SER A 106 -35.02 -1.79 -21.05
C SER A 106 -35.59 -3.00 -20.29
N ASP A 107 -34.79 -4.06 -20.06
CA ASP A 107 -35.25 -5.20 -19.27
C ASP A 107 -35.73 -4.75 -17.90
N ARG A 108 -37.00 -5.09 -17.61
CA ARG A 108 -37.68 -4.61 -16.40
C ARG A 108 -37.00 -5.09 -15.13
N ARG A 109 -36.55 -6.36 -15.08
CA ARG A 109 -35.90 -6.92 -13.90
C ARG A 109 -34.55 -6.27 -13.66
N LEU A 110 -33.73 -6.15 -14.70
CA LEU A 110 -32.43 -5.50 -14.64
C LEU A 110 -32.55 -4.04 -14.18
N ARG A 111 -33.46 -3.28 -14.78
CA ARG A 111 -33.70 -1.87 -14.41
C ARG A 111 -34.12 -1.73 -12.96
N LEU A 112 -35.11 -2.52 -12.50
CA LEU A 112 -35.53 -2.51 -11.11
C LEU A 112 -34.41 -2.90 -10.14
N THR A 113 -33.58 -3.89 -10.50
CA THR A 113 -32.42 -4.28 -9.70
C THR A 113 -31.43 -3.11 -9.54
N LEU A 114 -31.12 -2.40 -10.62
CA LEU A 114 -30.18 -1.26 -10.56
C LEU A 114 -30.77 -0.07 -9.79
N ASP A 115 -32.05 0.19 -9.94
CA ASP A 115 -32.74 1.28 -9.22
C ASP A 115 -32.82 1.00 -7.72
N LEU A 116 -33.18 -0.21 -7.34
CA LEU A 116 -33.21 -0.63 -5.91
C LEU A 116 -31.80 -0.68 -5.31
N ALA A 117 -30.82 -1.17 -6.07
CA ALA A 117 -29.43 -1.16 -5.61
C ALA A 117 -28.92 0.27 -5.36
N ARG A 118 -29.31 1.23 -6.20
CA ARG A 118 -28.97 2.67 -6.01
C ARG A 118 -29.64 3.22 -4.76
N GLN A 119 -30.92 2.92 -4.52
CA GLN A 119 -31.64 3.35 -3.33
C GLN A 119 -31.06 2.74 -2.05
N LEU A 120 -30.56 1.50 -2.11
CA LEU A 120 -29.98 0.79 -0.96
C LEU A 120 -28.60 1.34 -0.56
N MET A 121 -27.89 2.01 -1.47
CA MET A 121 -26.57 2.59 -1.15
C MET A 121 -26.67 3.58 0.01
N GLY A 122 -25.69 3.49 0.94
CA GLY A 122 -25.64 4.31 2.14
C GLY A 122 -26.44 3.78 3.32
N PHE A 123 -27.38 2.87 3.13
CA PHE A 123 -28.07 2.22 4.26
C PHE A 123 -27.13 1.34 5.07
N PRO A 124 -27.33 1.20 6.39
CA PRO A 124 -26.63 0.21 7.20
C PRO A 124 -26.82 -1.21 6.65
N ARG A 125 -25.74 -1.96 6.63
CA ARG A 125 -25.76 -3.37 6.19
C ARG A 125 -25.61 -4.33 7.36
N HIS A 126 -24.65 -4.12 8.19
CA HIS A 126 -24.41 -4.87 9.43
C HIS A 126 -23.42 -4.10 10.32
N LEU A 127 -23.39 -4.46 11.61
CA LEU A 127 -22.30 -4.07 12.50
C LEU A 127 -21.08 -4.97 12.25
N SER A 128 -19.92 -4.40 12.41
CA SER A 128 -18.62 -5.07 12.38
C SER A 128 -17.76 -4.52 13.51
N GLN A 129 -16.71 -5.22 13.89
CA GLN A 129 -15.76 -4.70 14.88
C GLN A 129 -14.88 -3.61 14.27
N HIS A 130 -14.57 -2.57 15.05
CA HIS A 130 -13.52 -1.63 14.70
C HIS A 130 -12.16 -2.34 14.68
N PRO A 131 -11.24 -2.05 13.74
CA PRO A 131 -9.97 -2.76 13.65
C PRO A 131 -9.09 -2.65 14.90
N GLY A 132 -9.23 -1.62 15.74
CA GLY A 132 -8.39 -1.42 16.91
C GLY A 132 -8.95 -0.50 17.99
N GLY A 133 -10.14 0.10 17.80
CA GLY A 133 -10.71 1.05 18.75
C GLY A 133 -11.19 0.39 20.03
N PHE A 134 -10.43 0.53 21.11
CA PHE A 134 -10.83 0.11 22.45
C PHE A 134 -11.54 1.22 23.20
N VAL A 135 -12.66 0.87 23.81
CA VAL A 135 -13.29 1.64 24.88
C VAL A 135 -12.82 1.07 26.21
N LEU A 136 -12.33 1.94 27.08
CA LEU A 136 -11.86 1.61 28.42
C LEU A 136 -12.66 2.45 29.44
N THR A 137 -13.17 1.77 30.47
CA THR A 137 -13.93 2.42 31.54
C THR A 137 -13.35 2.12 32.91
N GLN A 138 -13.53 3.06 33.83
CA GLN A 138 -13.14 2.87 35.22
C GLN A 138 -14.05 1.87 35.93
N ASP A 139 -15.35 1.97 35.69
CA ASP A 139 -16.39 1.06 36.18
C ASP A 139 -16.72 0.00 35.14
N ARG A 140 -17.66 -0.87 35.42
CA ARG A 140 -18.10 -1.94 34.51
C ARG A 140 -18.74 -1.37 33.25
N LEU A 141 -18.22 -1.74 32.09
CA LEU A 141 -18.73 -1.36 30.79
C LEU A 141 -20.03 -2.10 30.46
N ASP A 142 -20.19 -3.33 30.93
CA ASP A 142 -21.39 -4.15 30.75
C ASP A 142 -22.61 -3.68 31.55
N ASP A 143 -22.44 -2.77 32.52
CA ASP A 143 -23.54 -2.05 33.15
C ASP A 143 -24.13 -0.97 32.24
N LEU A 144 -23.40 -0.54 31.20
CA LEU A 144 -23.77 0.56 30.33
C LEU A 144 -24.24 0.11 28.96
N VAL A 145 -23.60 -0.95 28.42
CA VAL A 145 -23.84 -1.47 27.06
C VAL A 145 -23.58 -2.97 27.04
N PRO A 146 -24.38 -3.78 26.29
CA PRO A 146 -24.08 -5.20 26.10
C PRO A 146 -22.68 -5.40 25.49
N ILE A 147 -21.94 -6.36 26.07
CA ILE A 147 -20.66 -6.83 25.54
C ILE A 147 -20.90 -8.18 24.88
N GLU A 148 -20.55 -8.30 23.60
CA GLU A 148 -20.73 -9.49 22.79
C GLU A 148 -19.40 -10.11 22.36
N PRO A 149 -19.33 -11.43 22.13
CA PRO A 149 -18.19 -12.05 21.46
C PRO A 149 -18.04 -11.48 20.03
N ALA A 150 -16.85 -11.09 19.66
CA ALA A 150 -16.55 -10.68 18.29
C ALA A 150 -16.44 -11.91 17.35
N ALA A 151 -16.46 -11.68 16.03
CA ALA A 151 -16.23 -12.73 15.05
C ALA A 151 -14.81 -13.36 15.12
N MET A 152 -13.84 -12.60 15.63
CA MET A 152 -12.49 -13.09 15.93
C MET A 152 -12.49 -13.70 17.34
N GLU A 153 -11.81 -14.84 17.46
CA GLU A 153 -11.63 -15.53 18.72
C GLU A 153 -10.97 -14.61 19.75
N ASP A 154 -11.31 -14.77 21.02
CA ASP A 154 -10.78 -14.03 22.17
C ASP A 154 -10.95 -12.50 22.14
N ARG A 155 -11.84 -11.97 21.30
CA ARG A 155 -12.21 -10.56 21.28
C ARG A 155 -13.66 -10.33 21.66
N GLN A 156 -13.91 -9.12 22.17
CA GLN A 156 -15.23 -8.66 22.57
C GLN A 156 -15.53 -7.32 21.90
N ILE A 157 -16.81 -7.08 21.62
CA ILE A 157 -17.32 -5.91 20.94
C ILE A 157 -18.51 -5.34 21.71
N ILE A 158 -18.64 -4.01 21.71
CA ILE A 158 -19.84 -3.30 22.10
C ILE A 158 -20.56 -2.82 20.85
N GLU A 159 -21.89 -2.63 20.92
CA GLU A 159 -22.70 -2.18 19.79
C GLU A 159 -22.54 -0.70 19.43
N TRP A 160 -21.85 0.08 20.27
CA TRP A 160 -21.59 1.50 20.00
C TRP A 160 -20.53 1.70 18.94
N ASP A 161 -20.81 2.54 17.96
CA ASP A 161 -19.83 2.99 16.98
C ASP A 161 -19.09 4.25 17.44
N LYS A 162 -18.25 4.82 16.56
CA LYS A 162 -17.47 6.01 16.88
C LYS A 162 -18.36 7.21 17.28
N ASP A 163 -19.46 7.41 16.57
CA ASP A 163 -20.34 8.58 16.79
C ASP A 163 -21.05 8.47 18.15
N ASP A 164 -21.43 7.25 18.56
CA ASP A 164 -22.00 6.95 19.88
C ASP A 164 -20.97 7.22 21.00
N ILE A 165 -19.75 6.75 20.83
CA ILE A 165 -18.65 6.91 21.78
C ILE A 165 -18.32 8.40 21.96
N ASP A 166 -18.23 9.15 20.87
CA ASP A 166 -17.98 10.59 20.89
C ASP A 166 -19.13 11.34 21.59
N ALA A 167 -20.40 10.97 21.32
CA ALA A 167 -21.58 11.55 21.96
C ALA A 167 -21.63 11.28 23.48
N LEU A 168 -21.22 10.09 23.89
CA LEU A 168 -21.17 9.67 25.30
C LEU A 168 -19.88 10.11 26.02
N ARG A 169 -18.92 10.69 25.28
CA ARG A 169 -17.62 11.16 25.79
C ARG A 169 -16.78 10.09 26.47
N PHE A 170 -16.80 8.86 25.92
CA PHE A 170 -15.91 7.80 26.37
C PHE A 170 -14.52 7.94 25.77
N MET A 171 -13.51 7.52 26.54
CA MET A 171 -12.16 7.44 26.03
C MET A 171 -12.03 6.24 25.07
N LYS A 172 -11.60 6.52 23.84
CA LYS A 172 -11.26 5.52 22.84
C LYS A 172 -9.74 5.52 22.61
N VAL A 173 -9.15 4.34 22.66
CA VAL A 173 -7.73 4.13 22.32
C VAL A 173 -7.65 3.22 21.11
N ASP A 174 -7.12 3.74 20.01
CA ASP A 174 -6.95 2.95 18.79
C ASP A 174 -5.63 2.19 18.81
N VAL A 175 -5.72 0.87 19.01
CA VAL A 175 -4.60 -0.08 18.90
C VAL A 175 -4.50 -0.51 17.44
N LEU A 176 -3.71 0.21 16.65
CA LEU A 176 -3.61 0.03 15.21
C LEU A 176 -2.46 -0.91 14.82
N ALA A 177 -2.53 -1.50 13.65
CA ALA A 177 -1.49 -2.36 13.09
C ALA A 177 -0.83 -1.67 11.89
N LEU A 178 0.50 -1.59 11.91
CA LEU A 178 1.27 -1.05 10.82
C LEU A 178 2.26 -2.10 10.29
N GLY A 179 2.00 -2.62 9.07
CA GLY A 179 2.83 -3.65 8.45
C GLY A 179 4.28 -3.23 8.24
N MET A 180 4.55 -1.92 8.04
CA MET A 180 5.91 -1.43 7.90
C MET A 180 6.72 -1.57 9.19
N LEU A 181 6.11 -1.47 10.37
CA LEU A 181 6.79 -1.73 11.64
C LEU A 181 7.24 -3.19 11.71
N THR A 182 6.38 -4.14 11.33
CA THR A 182 6.76 -5.57 11.21
C THR A 182 7.89 -5.77 10.21
N CYS A 183 7.81 -5.12 9.03
CA CYS A 183 8.87 -5.21 8.02
C CYS A 183 10.21 -4.70 8.54
N MET A 184 10.22 -3.54 9.20
CA MET A 184 11.43 -2.98 9.77
C MET A 184 11.98 -3.84 10.92
N ALA A 185 11.13 -4.34 11.82
CA ALA A 185 11.54 -5.24 12.90
C ALA A 185 12.20 -6.51 12.34
N LYS A 186 11.59 -7.16 11.34
CA LYS A 186 12.18 -8.32 10.67
C LYS A 186 13.48 -7.99 9.94
N GLY A 187 13.53 -6.85 9.24
CA GLY A 187 14.75 -6.38 8.55
C GLY A 187 15.90 -6.13 9.52
N LEU A 188 15.63 -5.47 10.65
CA LEU A 188 16.62 -5.21 11.70
C LEU A 188 17.10 -6.50 12.37
N ALA A 189 16.19 -7.44 12.66
CA ALA A 189 16.55 -8.74 13.21
C ALA A 189 17.42 -9.56 12.24
N LEU A 190 17.14 -9.49 10.91
CA LEU A 190 17.98 -10.13 9.90
C LEU A 190 19.38 -9.51 9.84
N ILE A 191 19.51 -8.19 9.99
CA ILE A 191 20.81 -7.52 10.05
C ILE A 191 21.59 -7.98 11.30
N GLU A 192 20.94 -8.00 12.44
CA GLU A 192 21.55 -8.45 13.69
C GLU A 192 22.02 -9.90 13.60
N ALA A 193 21.15 -10.81 13.14
CA ALA A 193 21.48 -12.22 12.98
C ALA A 193 22.61 -12.46 11.97
N HIS A 194 22.66 -11.69 10.87
CA HIS A 194 23.60 -11.91 9.78
C HIS A 194 24.94 -11.18 9.98
N LYS A 195 24.90 -9.95 10.54
CA LYS A 195 26.07 -9.06 10.67
C LYS A 195 26.52 -8.85 12.11
N GLY A 196 25.74 -9.26 13.12
CA GLY A 196 26.02 -9.04 14.54
C GLY A 196 25.89 -7.56 14.95
N VAL A 197 25.18 -6.74 14.18
CA VAL A 197 24.97 -5.31 14.47
C VAL A 197 23.50 -5.07 14.77
N SER A 198 23.22 -4.59 15.98
CA SER A 198 21.85 -4.27 16.40
C SER A 198 21.51 -2.81 16.13
N TYR A 199 20.44 -2.59 15.38
CA TYR A 199 19.85 -1.27 15.16
C TYR A 199 18.42 -1.23 15.70
N ASN A 200 17.99 -0.05 16.08
CA ASN A 200 16.60 0.28 16.34
C ASN A 200 16.27 1.67 15.76
N LEU A 201 15.01 2.08 15.84
CA LEU A 201 14.56 3.36 15.28
C LEU A 201 15.26 4.61 15.87
N ALA A 202 15.89 4.47 17.05
CA ALA A 202 16.64 5.55 17.68
C ALA A 202 18.14 5.54 17.31
N THR A 203 18.68 4.41 16.90
CA THR A 203 20.11 4.23 16.59
C THR A 203 20.42 4.26 15.10
N ILE A 204 19.41 4.25 14.22
CA ILE A 204 19.59 4.51 12.79
C ILE A 204 20.21 5.90 12.62
N PRO A 205 21.38 6.05 11.93
CA PRO A 205 22.05 7.33 11.75
C PRO A 205 21.12 8.37 11.11
N PRO A 206 20.91 9.53 11.76
CA PRO A 206 20.06 10.58 11.22
C PRO A 206 20.76 11.35 10.08
N GLU A 207 19.98 12.01 9.23
CA GLU A 207 20.43 12.96 8.21
C GLU A 207 21.51 12.42 7.23
N ASP A 208 21.44 11.12 6.89
CA ASP A 208 22.40 10.51 5.96
C ASP A 208 22.19 11.03 4.52
N PRO A 209 23.22 11.69 3.92
CA PRO A 209 23.11 12.27 2.58
C PRO A 209 22.84 11.24 1.47
N ARG A 210 23.29 9.99 1.64
CA ARG A 210 23.10 8.92 0.65
C ARG A 210 21.64 8.45 0.61
N THR A 211 21.01 8.41 1.77
CA THR A 211 19.57 8.13 1.90
C THR A 211 18.75 9.21 1.18
N TYR A 212 19.03 10.48 1.42
CA TYR A 212 18.36 11.58 0.70
C TYR A 212 18.66 11.59 -0.81
N ALA A 213 19.85 11.18 -1.23
CA ALA A 213 20.17 11.05 -2.66
C ALA A 213 19.27 10.01 -3.35
N MET A 214 19.03 8.86 -2.70
CA MET A 214 18.10 7.83 -3.18
C MET A 214 16.66 8.36 -3.22
N ILE A 215 16.19 9.02 -2.15
CA ILE A 215 14.85 9.59 -2.07
C ILE A 215 14.61 10.60 -3.20
N ARG A 216 15.55 11.51 -3.45
CA ARG A 216 15.46 12.52 -4.53
C ARG A 216 15.32 11.93 -5.93
N LYS A 217 15.78 10.69 -6.14
CA LYS A 217 15.63 9.96 -7.40
C LYS A 217 14.34 9.14 -7.46
N ALA A 218 13.48 9.25 -6.43
CA ALA A 218 12.25 8.47 -6.28
C ALA A 218 12.49 6.95 -6.31
N ASP A 219 13.65 6.48 -5.85
CA ASP A 219 13.95 5.06 -5.67
C ASP A 219 13.37 4.57 -4.33
N THR A 220 12.05 4.67 -4.21
CA THR A 220 11.30 4.52 -2.95
C THR A 220 10.23 3.42 -3.00
N LEU A 221 10.36 2.46 -3.93
CA LEU A 221 9.50 1.28 -3.98
C LEU A 221 9.63 0.48 -2.67
N GLY A 222 8.51 0.20 -2.03
CA GLY A 222 8.44 -0.55 -0.77
C GLY A 222 8.73 0.26 0.48
N THR A 223 9.13 1.55 0.38
CA THR A 223 9.35 2.40 1.56
C THR A 223 8.06 3.00 2.08
N PHE A 224 8.04 3.36 3.35
CA PHE A 224 6.84 3.86 4.00
C PHE A 224 6.38 5.21 3.43
N GLN A 225 5.11 5.35 3.12
CA GLN A 225 4.37 6.59 2.76
C GLN A 225 4.87 7.38 1.53
N ILE A 226 6.06 7.14 0.99
CA ILE A 226 6.61 7.86 -0.18
C ILE A 226 6.79 6.94 -1.40
N GLU A 227 6.09 5.83 -1.42
CA GLU A 227 6.13 4.82 -2.49
C GLU A 227 4.99 4.94 -3.51
N SER A 228 3.95 5.75 -3.23
CA SER A 228 2.87 5.95 -4.17
C SER A 228 3.32 6.73 -5.40
N ARG A 229 2.64 6.55 -6.55
CA ARG A 229 3.02 7.23 -7.78
C ARG A 229 2.99 8.77 -7.67
N ALA A 230 2.03 9.31 -6.92
CA ALA A 230 1.95 10.74 -6.68
C ALA A 230 3.18 11.24 -5.91
N GLN A 231 3.56 10.55 -4.84
CA GLN A 231 4.74 10.89 -4.03
C GLN A 231 6.03 10.70 -4.80
N MET A 232 6.22 9.56 -5.49
CA MET A 232 7.39 9.33 -6.34
C MET A 232 7.54 10.39 -7.46
N SER A 233 6.44 10.96 -7.96
CA SER A 233 6.49 12.06 -8.92
C SER A 233 6.80 13.41 -8.28
N MET A 234 6.57 13.55 -6.98
CA MET A 234 6.85 14.75 -6.20
C MET A 234 8.32 14.83 -5.77
N LEU A 235 8.92 13.73 -5.33
CA LEU A 235 10.26 13.67 -4.73
C LEU A 235 11.36 14.36 -5.57
N PRO A 236 11.47 14.16 -6.91
CA PRO A 236 12.46 14.86 -7.73
C PRO A 236 12.25 16.37 -7.83
N ARG A 237 11.03 16.85 -7.58
CA ARG A 237 10.66 18.28 -7.61
C ARG A 237 10.88 18.92 -6.26
N LEU A 238 10.53 18.25 -5.17
CA LEU A 238 10.69 18.70 -3.79
C LEU A 238 12.16 18.66 -3.37
N LYS A 239 12.91 17.63 -3.82
CA LYS A 239 14.34 17.43 -3.53
C LYS A 239 14.63 17.43 -2.02
N PRO A 240 14.09 16.48 -1.24
CA PRO A 240 14.32 16.43 0.20
C PRO A 240 15.82 16.39 0.54
N ALA A 241 16.23 17.14 1.55
CA ALA A 241 17.61 17.23 2.03
C ALA A 241 17.70 17.12 3.55
N THR A 242 16.59 17.29 4.26
CA THR A 242 16.48 17.26 5.71
C THR A 242 15.26 16.44 6.15
N PHE A 243 15.24 16.07 7.42
CA PHE A 243 14.10 15.39 8.01
C PHE A 243 12.79 16.17 7.86
N TYR A 244 12.85 17.50 8.02
CA TYR A 244 11.65 18.33 7.88
C TYR A 244 11.08 18.34 6.46
N ASP A 245 11.92 18.18 5.43
CA ASP A 245 11.45 18.04 4.05
C ASP A 245 10.59 16.75 3.89
N LEU A 246 10.91 15.69 4.65
CA LEU A 246 10.08 14.46 4.65
C LEU A 246 8.76 14.68 5.39
N VAL A 247 8.74 15.48 6.47
CA VAL A 247 7.51 15.88 7.16
C VAL A 247 6.58 16.61 6.19
N VAL A 248 7.12 17.53 5.41
CA VAL A 248 6.38 18.25 4.36
C VAL A 248 5.91 17.30 3.26
N GLU A 249 6.76 16.38 2.77
CA GLU A 249 6.40 15.41 1.72
C GLU A 249 5.21 14.55 2.12
N VAL A 250 5.21 14.04 3.36
CA VAL A 250 4.10 13.23 3.90
C VAL A 250 2.80 14.02 3.96
N ALA A 251 2.86 15.31 4.22
CA ALA A 251 1.69 16.17 4.38
C ALA A 251 1.16 16.74 3.06
N ILE A 252 2.04 17.14 2.13
CA ILE A 252 1.65 17.93 0.96
C ILE A 252 0.94 17.11 -0.13
N VAL A 253 1.27 15.80 -0.25
CA VAL A 253 0.65 14.90 -1.24
C VAL A 253 -0.61 14.25 -0.65
N ARG A 254 -1.58 15.08 -0.31
CA ARG A 254 -2.86 14.70 0.28
C ARG A 254 -4.02 15.41 -0.43
N PRO A 255 -5.26 14.88 -0.34
CA PRO A 255 -6.41 15.50 -1.01
C PRO A 255 -6.61 16.98 -0.66
N GLY A 256 -6.49 17.35 0.61
CA GLY A 256 -6.66 18.74 1.08
C GLY A 256 -5.69 19.72 0.43
N PRO A 257 -4.37 19.57 0.58
CA PRO A 257 -3.37 20.45 -0.06
C PRO A 257 -3.46 20.45 -1.59
N ILE A 258 -3.83 19.32 -2.23
CA ILE A 258 -4.01 19.25 -3.68
C ILE A 258 -5.25 20.07 -4.11
N GLN A 259 -6.37 19.94 -3.40
CA GLN A 259 -7.61 20.67 -3.69
C GLN A 259 -7.50 22.16 -3.38
N GLY A 260 -6.76 22.52 -2.32
CA GLY A 260 -6.49 23.89 -1.91
C GLY A 260 -5.42 24.60 -2.74
N ASP A 261 -4.97 24.01 -3.87
CA ASP A 261 -3.89 24.55 -4.73
C ASP A 261 -2.60 24.93 -3.98
N MET A 262 -2.26 24.19 -2.93
CA MET A 262 -1.08 24.45 -2.09
C MET A 262 0.22 23.89 -2.68
N VAL A 263 0.11 22.81 -3.46
CA VAL A 263 1.25 22.05 -4.02
C VAL A 263 2.07 22.91 -4.98
N HIS A 264 1.42 23.60 -5.90
CA HIS A 264 2.10 24.37 -6.94
C HIS A 264 2.87 25.59 -6.40
N PRO A 265 2.30 26.45 -5.54
CA PRO A 265 3.03 27.53 -4.89
C PRO A 265 4.23 27.03 -4.08
N TYR A 266 4.03 25.98 -3.26
CA TYR A 266 5.12 25.39 -2.48
C TYR A 266 6.29 24.97 -3.37
N LEU A 267 6.02 24.20 -4.45
CA LEU A 267 7.06 23.74 -5.36
C LEU A 267 7.79 24.89 -6.10
N ARG A 268 7.05 25.91 -6.57
CA ARG A 268 7.69 27.08 -7.21
C ARG A 268 8.65 27.77 -6.26
N ARG A 269 8.26 27.97 -5.00
CA ARG A 269 9.08 28.58 -3.96
C ARG A 269 10.26 27.69 -3.58
N ARG A 270 10.05 26.41 -3.41
CA ARG A 270 11.11 25.44 -3.14
C ARG A 270 12.16 25.36 -4.25
N GLN A 271 11.77 25.55 -5.49
CA GLN A 271 12.64 25.57 -6.66
C GLN A 271 13.29 26.96 -6.94
N GLY A 272 13.02 27.96 -6.11
CA GLY A 272 13.51 29.32 -6.31
C GLY A 272 12.89 30.07 -7.50
N LYS A 273 11.77 29.55 -8.05
CA LYS A 273 11.04 30.20 -9.16
C LYS A 273 10.12 31.33 -8.68
N GLU A 274 9.82 31.35 -7.38
CA GLU A 274 9.00 32.33 -6.70
C GLU A 274 9.58 32.57 -5.31
N THR A 275 9.70 33.84 -4.92
CA THR A 275 10.12 34.18 -3.55
C THR A 275 8.89 34.27 -2.66
N PRO A 276 8.82 33.56 -1.52
CA PRO A 276 7.72 33.74 -0.59
C PRO A 276 7.70 35.17 -0.04
N THR A 277 6.52 35.74 0.07
CA THR A 277 6.31 37.06 0.66
C THR A 277 5.41 36.92 1.87
N TYR A 278 5.78 37.59 2.96
CA TYR A 278 5.03 37.53 4.21
C TYR A 278 4.55 38.94 4.57
N PRO A 279 3.26 39.09 4.93
CA PRO A 279 2.74 40.43 5.26
C PRO A 279 3.20 40.95 6.62
N SER A 280 3.73 40.11 7.49
CA SER A 280 4.33 40.48 8.78
C SER A 280 5.33 39.42 9.25
N ALA A 281 6.22 39.79 10.19
CA ALA A 281 7.16 38.88 10.82
C ALA A 281 6.44 37.71 11.52
N GLY A 282 5.33 37.96 12.22
CA GLY A 282 4.58 36.89 12.87
C GLY A 282 3.96 35.87 11.90
N VAL A 283 3.57 36.29 10.69
CA VAL A 283 3.16 35.34 9.63
C VAL A 283 4.36 34.60 9.04
N GLU A 284 5.53 35.24 8.96
CA GLU A 284 6.76 34.59 8.54
C GLU A 284 7.21 33.53 9.53
N ASP A 285 7.13 33.79 10.84
CA ASP A 285 7.47 32.82 11.88
C ASP A 285 6.59 31.56 11.76
N ILE A 286 5.28 31.71 11.49
CA ILE A 286 4.32 30.60 11.38
C ILE A 286 4.50 29.84 10.05
N LEU A 287 4.57 30.54 8.93
CA LEU A 287 4.53 29.93 7.60
C LEU A 287 5.89 29.78 6.91
N GLY A 288 6.95 30.38 7.46
CA GLY A 288 8.30 30.31 6.92
C GLY A 288 8.81 28.88 6.71
N PRO A 289 8.65 27.97 7.68
CA PRO A 289 9.06 26.57 7.52
C PRO A 289 8.40 25.84 6.34
N THR A 290 7.22 26.28 5.91
CA THR A 290 6.46 25.75 4.78
C THR A 290 6.38 26.71 3.59
N LEU A 291 7.33 27.65 3.50
CA LEU A 291 7.48 28.59 2.39
C LEU A 291 6.20 29.41 2.11
N GLY A 292 5.52 29.83 3.17
CA GLY A 292 4.32 30.65 3.08
C GLY A 292 3.05 29.90 2.69
N VAL A 293 3.04 28.58 2.80
CA VAL A 293 1.86 27.75 2.51
C VAL A 293 1.44 27.05 3.82
N PRO A 294 0.22 27.25 4.33
CA PRO A 294 -0.24 26.51 5.50
C PRO A 294 -0.45 25.05 5.10
N LEU A 295 0.34 24.14 5.63
CA LEU A 295 0.25 22.70 5.36
C LEU A 295 -0.30 21.91 6.53
N PHE A 296 -0.20 22.45 7.75
CA PHE A 296 -0.55 21.76 8.98
C PHE A 296 -1.71 22.46 9.70
N GLN A 297 -2.51 21.68 10.42
CA GLN A 297 -3.60 22.21 11.23
C GLN A 297 -3.09 23.22 12.26
N GLU A 298 -1.96 22.94 12.87
CA GLU A 298 -1.29 23.78 13.86
C GLU A 298 -1.00 25.17 13.26
N GLN A 299 -0.50 25.25 12.05
CA GLN A 299 -0.24 26.53 11.38
C GLN A 299 -1.52 27.34 11.15
N VAL A 300 -2.64 26.68 10.83
CA VAL A 300 -3.94 27.36 10.71
C VAL A 300 -4.38 27.90 12.06
N MET A 301 -4.24 27.11 13.14
CA MET A 301 -4.57 27.55 14.50
C MET A 301 -3.69 28.73 14.92
N GLU A 302 -2.39 28.65 14.72
CA GLU A 302 -1.43 29.72 15.03
C GLU A 302 -1.73 31.02 14.25
N LEU A 303 -2.09 30.91 12.97
CA LEU A 303 -2.50 32.08 12.17
C LEU A 303 -3.72 32.79 12.72
N VAL A 304 -4.76 32.04 13.16
CA VAL A 304 -5.96 32.65 13.71
C VAL A 304 -5.74 33.16 15.14
N ILE A 305 -4.89 32.50 15.94
CA ILE A 305 -4.45 33.02 17.25
C ILE A 305 -3.64 34.31 17.02
N HIS A 306 -2.75 34.35 16.06
CA HIS A 306 -2.03 35.57 15.66
C HIS A 306 -3.01 36.67 15.20
N ALA A 307 -4.11 36.32 14.55
CA ALA A 307 -5.18 37.27 14.19
C ALA A 307 -5.94 37.83 15.42
N GLY A 308 -6.02 37.08 16.52
CA GLY A 308 -6.69 37.50 17.76
C GLY A 308 -7.73 36.52 18.30
N TYR A 309 -7.73 35.27 17.81
CA TYR A 309 -8.46 34.18 18.45
C TYR A 309 -7.75 33.76 19.74
N THR A 310 -8.52 33.24 20.70
CA THR A 310 -7.96 32.45 21.81
C THR A 310 -7.56 31.06 21.28
N ALA A 311 -6.76 30.31 22.04
CA ALA A 311 -6.37 28.95 21.69
C ALA A 311 -7.60 28.02 21.56
N ASP A 312 -8.58 28.14 22.47
CA ASP A 312 -9.82 27.35 22.45
C ASP A 312 -10.70 27.71 21.24
N GLU A 313 -10.82 28.98 20.89
CA GLU A 313 -11.52 29.40 19.67
C GLU A 313 -10.85 28.88 18.40
N ALA A 314 -9.52 28.78 18.36
CA ALA A 314 -8.79 28.21 17.26
C ALA A 314 -9.04 26.70 17.16
N ASP A 315 -9.15 25.97 18.28
CA ASP A 315 -9.55 24.56 18.28
C ASP A 315 -11.01 24.37 17.84
N GLN A 316 -11.93 25.26 18.24
CA GLN A 316 -13.31 25.24 17.72
C GLN A 316 -13.36 25.44 16.21
N LEU A 317 -12.56 26.36 15.65
CA LEU A 317 -12.42 26.51 14.20
C LEU A 317 -11.94 25.23 13.54
N ARG A 318 -10.91 24.58 14.10
CA ARG A 318 -10.37 23.32 13.58
C ARG A 318 -11.46 22.23 13.52
N ARG A 319 -12.29 22.10 14.55
CA ARG A 319 -13.42 21.17 14.61
C ARG A 319 -14.50 21.53 13.58
N SER A 320 -14.81 22.81 13.45
CA SER A 320 -15.77 23.31 12.45
C SER A 320 -15.30 23.02 11.02
N MET A 321 -13.98 23.08 10.73
CA MET A 321 -13.42 22.68 9.45
C MET A 321 -13.69 21.20 9.13
N ALA A 322 -13.57 20.31 10.12
CA ALA A 322 -13.86 18.89 9.94
C ALA A 322 -15.36 18.62 9.71
N ALA A 323 -16.23 19.34 10.42
CA ALA A 323 -17.69 19.23 10.32
C ALA A 323 -18.26 19.88 9.03
N TRP A 324 -17.54 20.83 8.42
CA TRP A 324 -18.01 21.53 7.21
C TRP A 324 -18.33 20.60 6.05
N ARG A 325 -17.63 19.50 5.93
CA ARG A 325 -17.89 18.44 4.93
C ARG A 325 -19.27 17.79 5.09
N GLN A 326 -19.86 17.87 6.28
CA GLN A 326 -21.17 17.33 6.63
C GLN A 326 -22.28 18.41 6.62
N GLY A 327 -21.99 19.61 6.08
CA GLY A 327 -22.96 20.70 5.97
C GLY A 327 -22.81 21.79 7.06
N GLY A 328 -21.71 21.80 7.80
CA GLY A 328 -21.40 22.85 8.79
C GLY A 328 -21.18 24.22 8.13
N ASP A 329 -21.52 25.31 8.84
CA ASP A 329 -21.37 26.67 8.37
C ASP A 329 -20.03 27.29 8.80
N MET A 330 -19.20 27.67 7.84
CA MET A 330 -17.92 28.35 8.06
C MET A 330 -18.00 29.88 7.93
N GLU A 331 -19.16 30.41 7.56
CA GLU A 331 -19.30 31.83 7.29
C GLU A 331 -19.08 32.71 8.54
N PRO A 332 -19.54 32.35 9.76
CA PRO A 332 -19.21 33.11 10.97
C PRO A 332 -17.71 33.24 11.21
N HIS A 333 -16.95 32.15 10.98
CA HIS A 333 -15.49 32.15 11.10
C HIS A 333 -14.83 33.04 10.05
N ARG A 334 -15.34 33.02 8.82
CA ARG A 334 -14.84 33.86 7.71
C ARG A 334 -14.98 35.34 8.05
N VAL A 335 -16.16 35.75 8.49
CA VAL A 335 -16.42 37.15 8.88
C VAL A 335 -15.52 37.57 10.02
N ARG A 336 -15.36 36.72 11.03
CA ARG A 336 -14.55 37.03 12.21
C ARG A 336 -13.05 37.12 11.87
N ILE A 337 -12.50 36.14 11.10
CA ILE A 337 -11.08 36.15 10.63
C ILE A 337 -10.83 37.43 9.84
N ARG A 338 -11.73 37.77 8.90
CA ARG A 338 -11.62 39.00 8.11
C ARG A 338 -11.58 40.24 9.00
N THR A 339 -12.53 40.40 9.91
CA THR A 339 -12.60 41.54 10.80
C THR A 339 -11.33 41.74 11.66
N LEU A 340 -10.84 40.63 12.22
CA LEU A 340 -9.64 40.66 13.07
C LEU A 340 -8.38 40.96 12.28
N MET A 341 -8.22 40.36 11.11
CA MET A 341 -7.01 40.56 10.27
C MET A 341 -7.01 41.96 9.62
N GLU A 342 -8.16 42.45 9.14
CA GLU A 342 -8.30 43.82 8.62
C GLU A 342 -7.99 44.85 9.73
N GLY A 343 -8.45 44.58 10.96
CA GLY A 343 -8.13 45.41 12.15
C GLY A 343 -6.63 45.47 12.46
N LYS A 344 -5.86 44.47 12.05
CA LYS A 344 -4.36 44.45 12.14
C LYS A 344 -3.67 44.98 10.89
N GLY A 345 -4.41 45.46 9.88
CA GLY A 345 -3.86 46.05 8.65
C GLY A 345 -3.47 45.07 7.55
N TYR A 346 -3.93 43.82 7.61
CA TYR A 346 -3.71 42.84 6.54
C TYR A 346 -4.55 43.16 5.32
N ALA A 347 -3.98 43.00 4.13
CA ALA A 347 -4.69 43.21 2.86
C ALA A 347 -5.77 42.14 2.65
N SER A 348 -6.96 42.57 2.16
CA SER A 348 -8.10 41.68 1.90
C SER A 348 -7.74 40.50 0.97
N ALA A 349 -6.88 40.72 -0.02
CA ALA A 349 -6.42 39.66 -0.93
C ALA A 349 -5.66 38.54 -0.17
N PHE A 350 -4.86 38.87 0.81
CA PHE A 350 -4.16 37.89 1.65
C PHE A 350 -5.15 37.13 2.54
N ILE A 351 -6.12 37.82 3.11
CA ILE A 351 -7.15 37.24 3.98
C ILE A 351 -7.99 36.24 3.19
N ASP A 352 -8.42 36.60 1.97
CA ASP A 352 -9.18 35.72 1.10
C ASP A 352 -8.37 34.49 0.68
N GLN A 353 -7.09 34.65 0.38
CA GLN A 353 -6.18 33.54 0.06
C GLN A 353 -6.05 32.56 1.23
N ILE A 354 -5.80 33.06 2.44
CA ILE A 354 -5.69 32.21 3.64
C ILE A 354 -7.01 31.49 3.89
N PHE A 355 -8.14 32.17 3.75
CA PHE A 355 -9.46 31.56 3.98
C PHE A 355 -9.75 30.44 2.95
N GLU A 356 -9.44 30.64 1.66
CA GLU A 356 -9.59 29.58 0.66
C GLU A 356 -8.65 28.38 0.94
N GLN A 357 -7.46 28.63 1.45
CA GLN A 357 -6.56 27.57 1.90
C GLN A 357 -7.13 26.83 3.10
N ILE A 358 -7.68 27.54 4.10
CA ILE A 358 -8.38 26.96 5.27
C ILE A 358 -9.55 26.08 4.82
N LYS A 359 -10.33 26.49 3.83
CA LYS A 359 -11.39 25.64 3.24
C LYS A 359 -10.83 24.33 2.66
N GLY A 360 -9.66 24.38 2.02
CA GLY A 360 -8.97 23.18 1.55
C GLY A 360 -8.68 22.18 2.67
N PHE A 361 -8.39 22.66 3.89
CA PHE A 361 -8.22 21.82 5.08
C PHE A 361 -9.51 21.15 5.56
N GLY A 362 -10.67 21.73 5.32
CA GLY A 362 -11.97 21.13 5.69
C GLY A 362 -12.18 19.75 5.06
N SER A 363 -11.47 19.43 3.96
CA SER A 363 -11.47 18.11 3.38
C SER A 363 -10.47 17.15 4.06
N TYR A 364 -9.31 17.63 4.58
CA TYR A 364 -8.30 16.79 5.22
C TYR A 364 -7.17 17.63 5.85
N GLY A 365 -7.38 18.23 7.00
CA GLY A 365 -6.30 18.86 7.75
C GLY A 365 -5.33 17.80 8.31
N PHE A 366 -4.01 17.97 8.12
CA PHE A 366 -3.02 16.99 8.58
C PHE A 366 -2.26 17.54 9.79
N PRO A 367 -2.18 16.78 10.89
CA PRO A 367 -1.40 17.18 12.05
C PRO A 367 0.10 17.15 11.78
N GLN A 368 0.82 18.17 12.21
CA GLN A 368 2.28 18.23 12.04
C GLN A 368 2.97 17.12 12.84
N SER A 369 2.51 16.86 14.07
CA SER A 369 3.04 15.79 14.92
C SER A 369 2.88 14.41 14.29
N HIS A 370 1.73 14.14 13.66
CA HIS A 370 1.50 12.89 12.93
C HIS A 370 2.40 12.80 11.68
N ALA A 371 2.53 13.90 10.92
CA ALA A 371 3.43 13.95 9.77
C ALA A 371 4.89 13.66 10.17
N ALA A 372 5.34 14.21 11.29
CA ALA A 372 6.69 14.00 11.80
C ALA A 372 6.91 12.57 12.32
N SER A 373 5.92 11.97 12.99
CA SER A 373 5.97 10.56 13.39
C SER A 373 6.10 9.65 12.18
N PHE A 374 5.33 9.91 11.13
CA PHE A 374 5.41 9.16 9.88
C PHE A 374 6.71 9.40 9.13
N ALA A 375 7.22 10.64 9.10
CA ALA A 375 8.51 10.97 8.49
C ALA A 375 9.68 10.20 9.11
N LYS A 376 9.61 9.86 10.41
CA LYS A 376 10.59 9.01 11.07
C LYS A 376 10.61 7.59 10.46
N LEU A 377 9.45 7.02 10.20
CA LEU A 377 9.34 5.72 9.54
C LEU A 377 9.73 5.79 8.06
N VAL A 378 9.39 6.89 7.37
CA VAL A 378 9.85 7.17 6.01
C VAL A 378 11.36 7.11 5.95
N TYR A 379 12.03 7.89 6.80
CA TYR A 379 13.48 7.96 6.83
C TYR A 379 14.10 6.60 7.16
N ALA A 380 13.62 5.92 8.21
CA ALA A 380 14.15 4.64 8.65
C ALA A 380 14.00 3.55 7.57
N SER A 381 12.85 3.46 6.92
CA SER A 381 12.63 2.50 5.82
C SER A 381 13.50 2.81 4.59
N CYS A 382 13.71 4.09 4.28
CA CYS A 382 14.61 4.51 3.21
C CYS A 382 16.08 4.24 3.55
N TRP A 383 16.48 4.46 4.80
CA TRP A 383 17.84 4.14 5.24
C TRP A 383 18.11 2.64 5.13
N LEU A 384 17.18 1.79 5.60
CA LEU A 384 17.27 0.33 5.43
C LEU A 384 17.36 -0.05 3.95
N LYS A 385 16.51 0.51 3.11
CA LYS A 385 16.54 0.24 1.66
C LYS A 385 17.87 0.65 1.03
N ARG A 386 18.47 1.77 1.48
CA ARG A 386 19.72 2.29 0.92
C ARG A 386 20.94 1.49 1.37
N HIS A 387 21.02 1.18 2.66
CA HIS A 387 22.23 0.61 3.26
C HIS A 387 22.16 -0.92 3.40
N GLU A 388 20.95 -1.46 3.58
CA GLU A 388 20.68 -2.87 3.80
C GLU A 388 19.58 -3.40 2.86
N PRO A 389 19.75 -3.21 1.52
CA PRO A 389 18.70 -3.52 0.56
C PRO A 389 18.27 -4.98 0.57
N ALA A 390 19.16 -5.92 0.85
CA ALA A 390 18.84 -7.34 0.96
C ALA A 390 17.95 -7.63 2.18
N ALA A 391 18.32 -7.10 3.35
CA ALA A 391 17.55 -7.25 4.58
C ALA A 391 16.18 -6.56 4.47
N PHE A 392 16.12 -5.36 3.87
CA PHE A 392 14.88 -4.64 3.65
C PHE A 392 13.93 -5.40 2.71
N ALA A 393 14.41 -5.87 1.56
CA ALA A 393 13.61 -6.66 0.62
C ALA A 393 13.14 -7.99 1.23
N CYS A 394 13.99 -8.66 1.99
CA CYS A 394 13.65 -9.86 2.73
C CYS A 394 12.57 -9.60 3.79
N GLY A 395 12.71 -8.51 4.57
CA GLY A 395 11.70 -8.06 5.53
C GLY A 395 10.34 -7.77 4.88
N LEU A 396 10.33 -7.10 3.70
CA LEU A 396 9.11 -6.86 2.93
C LEU A 396 8.46 -8.16 2.44
N LEU A 397 9.24 -9.13 1.95
CA LEU A 397 8.73 -10.43 1.51
C LEU A 397 8.15 -11.24 2.67
N ASN A 398 8.77 -11.18 3.84
CA ASN A 398 8.32 -11.87 5.05
C ASN A 398 7.14 -11.20 5.76
N SER A 399 6.78 -9.99 5.36
CA SER A 399 5.65 -9.23 5.93
C SER A 399 4.45 -9.15 4.98
N GLN A 400 4.48 -9.86 3.85
CA GLN A 400 3.34 -9.91 2.93
C GLN A 400 2.13 -10.65 3.55
N PRO A 401 0.89 -10.22 3.27
CA PRO A 401 0.50 -9.16 2.30
C PRO A 401 0.58 -7.75 2.92
N MET A 402 1.36 -6.87 2.30
CA MET A 402 1.42 -5.44 2.69
C MET A 402 1.86 -4.54 1.53
N GLY A 403 1.61 -3.23 1.68
CA GLY A 403 2.06 -2.20 0.75
C GLY A 403 1.42 -2.26 -0.65
N PHE A 404 1.95 -1.46 -1.56
CA PHE A 404 1.43 -1.30 -2.93
C PHE A 404 2.01 -2.33 -3.91
N TYR A 405 3.07 -3.05 -3.54
CA TYR A 405 3.86 -3.85 -4.45
C TYR A 405 3.76 -5.35 -4.16
N SER A 406 3.69 -6.13 -5.21
CA SER A 406 3.67 -7.59 -5.13
C SER A 406 5.06 -8.16 -4.81
N PRO A 407 5.18 -9.41 -4.32
CA PRO A 407 6.46 -10.07 -4.17
C PRO A 407 7.32 -10.04 -5.44
N SER A 408 6.71 -10.19 -6.62
CA SER A 408 7.42 -10.07 -7.91
C SER A 408 8.09 -8.71 -8.07
N GLN A 409 7.37 -7.61 -7.78
CA GLN A 409 7.92 -6.26 -7.92
C GLN A 409 9.04 -5.98 -6.91
N ILE A 410 8.89 -6.46 -5.67
CA ILE A 410 9.92 -6.36 -4.63
C ILE A 410 11.20 -7.09 -5.06
N VAL A 411 11.07 -8.34 -5.54
CA VAL A 411 12.19 -9.13 -6.03
C VAL A 411 12.85 -8.48 -7.25
N GLN A 412 12.06 -7.98 -8.22
CA GLN A 412 12.61 -7.29 -9.39
C GLN A 412 13.32 -5.98 -9.03
N ASP A 413 12.79 -5.21 -8.07
CA ASP A 413 13.45 -3.99 -7.57
C ASP A 413 14.79 -4.32 -6.90
N ALA A 414 14.82 -5.34 -6.05
CA ALA A 414 16.05 -5.81 -5.39
C ALA A 414 17.10 -6.30 -6.42
N ARG A 415 16.71 -7.16 -7.39
CA ARG A 415 17.60 -7.70 -8.43
C ARG A 415 18.13 -6.63 -9.37
N ARG A 416 17.32 -5.60 -9.66
CA ARG A 416 17.73 -4.52 -10.58
C ARG A 416 18.71 -3.56 -9.93
N GLY A 417 18.55 -3.31 -8.63
CA GLY A 417 19.27 -2.23 -7.96
C GLY A 417 18.96 -0.85 -8.58
N SER A 418 19.84 0.10 -8.36
CA SER A 418 19.73 1.45 -8.92
C SER A 418 21.12 2.13 -8.96
N ALA A 419 21.18 3.40 -9.37
CA ALA A 419 22.41 4.19 -9.26
C ALA A 419 22.86 4.40 -7.79
N GLU A 420 21.93 4.26 -6.84
CA GLU A 420 22.19 4.46 -5.41
C GLU A 420 22.27 3.14 -4.64
N ARG A 421 21.87 2.02 -5.23
CA ARG A 421 21.79 0.70 -4.57
C ARG A 421 22.38 -0.39 -5.44
N VAL A 422 23.13 -1.29 -4.83
CA VAL A 422 23.65 -2.49 -5.52
C VAL A 422 22.52 -3.48 -5.84
N PRO A 423 22.63 -4.22 -6.97
CA PRO A 423 21.73 -5.33 -7.28
C PRO A 423 21.89 -6.45 -6.24
N ILE A 424 20.78 -7.08 -5.87
CA ILE A 424 20.75 -8.19 -4.91
C ILE A 424 20.49 -9.50 -5.67
N GLU A 425 21.31 -10.51 -5.43
CA GLU A 425 21.07 -11.85 -5.89
C GLU A 425 19.93 -12.49 -5.09
N VAL A 426 19.00 -13.15 -5.81
CA VAL A 426 17.86 -13.84 -5.20
C VAL A 426 17.84 -15.28 -5.67
N LEU A 427 17.92 -16.21 -4.71
CA LEU A 427 17.91 -17.65 -4.93
C LEU A 427 16.48 -18.19 -4.84
N PRO A 428 16.14 -19.23 -5.65
CA PRO A 428 14.82 -19.82 -5.70
C PRO A 428 14.42 -20.50 -4.38
N VAL A 429 13.14 -20.81 -4.25
CA VAL A 429 12.66 -21.73 -3.21
C VAL A 429 13.24 -23.12 -3.45
N ASP A 430 13.77 -23.75 -2.40
CA ASP A 430 14.37 -25.07 -2.46
C ASP A 430 14.21 -25.79 -1.12
N VAL A 431 13.61 -26.97 -1.10
CA VAL A 431 13.41 -27.76 0.13
C VAL A 431 14.71 -28.12 0.85
N LEU A 432 15.84 -28.14 0.11
CA LEU A 432 17.15 -28.41 0.68
C LEU A 432 17.74 -27.21 1.46
N HIS A 433 17.25 -25.99 1.17
CA HIS A 433 17.90 -24.77 1.66
C HIS A 433 16.94 -23.73 2.26
N SER A 434 15.70 -23.66 1.77
CA SER A 434 14.74 -22.62 2.19
C SER A 434 14.15 -22.94 3.56
N ASP A 435 14.07 -21.93 4.42
CA ASP A 435 13.26 -21.96 5.62
C ASP A 435 11.80 -21.57 5.29
N HIS A 436 10.95 -21.50 6.31
CA HIS A 436 9.58 -20.99 6.12
C HIS A 436 9.64 -19.57 5.57
N ASP A 437 10.35 -18.67 6.25
CA ASP A 437 10.56 -17.29 5.81
C ASP A 437 11.73 -17.18 4.82
N CYS A 438 11.78 -16.08 4.07
CA CYS A 438 12.95 -15.70 3.29
C CYS A 438 14.12 -15.40 4.25
N THR A 439 15.33 -15.80 3.85
CA THR A 439 16.54 -15.66 4.67
C THR A 439 17.69 -15.03 3.90
N LEU A 440 18.69 -14.54 4.65
CA LEU A 440 19.92 -13.98 4.08
C LEU A 440 21.05 -15.04 4.12
N HIS A 441 21.79 -15.15 3.03
CA HIS A 441 22.91 -16.09 2.90
C HIS A 441 24.14 -15.40 2.33
N GLY A 442 25.33 -15.83 2.75
CA GLY A 442 26.60 -15.31 2.24
C GLY A 442 26.80 -13.82 2.61
N GLY A 443 27.72 -13.18 1.91
CA GLY A 443 28.15 -11.81 2.22
C GLY A 443 29.31 -11.79 3.22
N ARG A 444 30.05 -10.68 3.25
CA ARG A 444 31.13 -10.50 4.24
C ARG A 444 30.60 -9.92 5.54
N PRO A 445 31.24 -10.20 6.69
CA PRO A 445 30.95 -9.50 7.93
C PRO A 445 31.02 -7.99 7.74
N TRP A 446 30.03 -7.28 8.26
CA TRP A 446 29.96 -5.83 8.18
C TRP A 446 31.20 -5.17 8.77
N ARG A 447 31.73 -4.15 8.07
CA ARG A 447 32.76 -3.23 8.58
C ARG A 447 32.20 -1.82 8.47
N SER A 448 32.42 -1.00 9.49
CA SER A 448 31.89 0.37 9.59
C SER A 448 32.32 1.31 8.46
N ASP A 449 33.40 0.97 7.77
CA ASP A 449 34.07 1.70 6.69
C ASP A 449 33.95 0.99 5.32
N ALA A 450 33.28 -0.15 5.26
CA ALA A 450 33.18 -0.96 4.04
C ALA A 450 32.23 -0.32 3.01
N ASP A 451 32.67 -0.33 1.77
CA ASP A 451 31.85 -0.08 0.59
C ASP A 451 30.56 -0.93 0.66
N PRO A 452 29.35 -0.37 0.41
CA PRO A 452 28.09 -1.13 0.37
C PRO A 452 28.05 -2.22 -0.69
N GLY A 453 29.18 -2.54 -1.35
CA GLY A 453 29.28 -3.44 -2.48
C GLY A 453 29.02 -4.93 -2.22
N GLU A 454 29.04 -5.42 -0.99
CA GLU A 454 28.79 -6.85 -0.70
C GLU A 454 27.55 -7.03 0.18
N GLN A 455 26.40 -7.09 -0.45
CA GLN A 455 25.15 -7.47 0.21
C GLN A 455 25.00 -9.00 0.26
N PRO A 456 24.33 -9.54 1.28
CA PRO A 456 23.97 -10.95 1.31
C PRO A 456 22.97 -11.28 0.20
N VAL A 457 22.91 -12.56 -0.15
CA VAL A 457 21.98 -13.12 -1.13
C VAL A 457 20.65 -13.42 -0.39
N ILE A 458 19.52 -13.16 -1.03
CA ILE A 458 18.21 -13.55 -0.49
C ILE A 458 17.88 -14.96 -0.95
N ARG A 459 17.58 -15.88 -0.02
CA ARG A 459 16.92 -17.15 -0.31
C ARG A 459 15.42 -17.00 -0.10
N LEU A 460 14.63 -17.30 -1.14
CA LEU A 460 13.16 -17.27 -1.04
C LEU A 460 12.67 -18.38 -0.11
N GLY A 461 11.72 -18.01 0.78
CA GLY A 461 11.14 -18.91 1.77
C GLY A 461 10.00 -19.77 1.23
N LEU A 462 9.76 -20.91 1.90
CA LEU A 462 8.67 -21.84 1.59
C LEU A 462 7.27 -21.19 1.72
N ARG A 463 7.13 -20.12 2.51
CA ARG A 463 5.88 -19.34 2.64
C ARG A 463 5.35 -18.77 1.33
N LEU A 464 6.22 -18.59 0.33
CA LEU A 464 5.83 -18.08 -0.99
C LEU A 464 5.17 -19.14 -1.87
N VAL A 465 5.26 -20.42 -1.51
CA VAL A 465 4.64 -21.53 -2.27
C VAL A 465 3.12 -21.52 -2.03
N ALA A 466 2.37 -21.11 -3.03
CA ALA A 466 0.91 -21.04 -2.94
C ALA A 466 0.29 -22.43 -2.63
N GLY A 467 -0.51 -22.47 -1.57
CA GLY A 467 -1.18 -23.70 -1.15
C GLY A 467 -0.37 -24.63 -0.25
N LEU A 468 0.89 -24.32 0.05
CA LEU A 468 1.66 -25.01 1.08
C LEU A 468 1.28 -24.42 2.45
N SER A 469 0.92 -25.27 3.41
CA SER A 469 0.63 -24.81 4.77
C SER A 469 1.94 -24.46 5.52
N GLU A 470 1.86 -23.51 6.45
CA GLU A 470 2.98 -23.14 7.31
C GLU A 470 3.47 -24.35 8.11
N ASP A 471 2.56 -25.19 8.62
CA ASP A 471 2.90 -26.39 9.33
C ASP A 471 3.68 -27.41 8.48
N ALA A 472 3.30 -27.62 7.21
CA ALA A 472 4.08 -28.44 6.28
C ALA A 472 5.47 -27.86 6.02
N ALA A 473 5.59 -26.55 5.82
CA ALA A 473 6.87 -25.88 5.65
C ALA A 473 7.77 -26.05 6.89
N ARG A 474 7.23 -25.87 8.09
CA ARG A 474 7.96 -26.06 9.35
C ARG A 474 8.42 -27.51 9.54
N ARG A 475 7.59 -28.50 9.17
CA ARG A 475 8.00 -29.92 9.21
C ARG A 475 9.14 -30.22 8.22
N ILE A 476 9.16 -29.64 7.02
CA ILE A 476 10.27 -29.76 6.08
C ILE A 476 11.57 -29.26 6.71
N VAL A 477 11.54 -28.06 7.30
CA VAL A 477 12.70 -27.42 7.94
C VAL A 477 13.19 -28.27 9.11
N ALA A 478 12.30 -28.74 9.99
CA ALA A 478 12.64 -29.57 11.15
C ALA A 478 13.21 -30.93 10.73
N ALA A 479 12.65 -31.57 9.72
CA ALA A 479 13.16 -32.85 9.20
C ALA A 479 14.54 -32.68 8.56
N ARG A 480 14.76 -31.60 7.80
CA ARG A 480 16.04 -31.27 7.19
C ARG A 480 17.13 -31.02 8.26
N ALA A 481 16.78 -30.33 9.33
CA ALA A 481 17.72 -30.04 10.43
C ALA A 481 18.22 -31.30 11.15
N GLN A 482 17.46 -32.41 11.14
CA GLN A 482 17.90 -33.68 11.73
C GLN A 482 18.98 -34.36 10.86
N ARG A 483 18.79 -34.41 9.56
CA ARG A 483 19.76 -34.82 8.53
C ARG A 483 19.32 -34.35 7.14
N PRO A 484 20.23 -34.15 6.18
CA PRO A 484 19.90 -33.84 4.80
C PRO A 484 18.95 -34.89 4.18
N PHE A 485 18.12 -34.48 3.24
CA PHE A 485 17.28 -35.40 2.46
C PHE A 485 18.11 -36.12 1.41
N THR A 486 17.89 -37.42 1.27
CA THR A 486 18.58 -38.25 0.27
C THR A 486 17.84 -38.24 -1.07
N ASP A 487 16.53 -38.24 -1.04
CA ASP A 487 15.67 -38.29 -2.21
C ASP A 487 14.26 -37.75 -1.86
N LEU A 488 13.36 -37.78 -2.85
CA LEU A 488 11.97 -37.29 -2.69
C LEU A 488 11.15 -38.17 -1.74
N ALA A 489 11.37 -39.47 -1.70
CA ALA A 489 10.63 -40.37 -0.81
C ALA A 489 11.02 -40.12 0.65
N ASP A 490 12.33 -39.93 0.93
CA ASP A 490 12.85 -39.55 2.25
C ASP A 490 12.28 -38.21 2.73
N LEU A 491 12.22 -37.21 1.84
CA LEU A 491 11.59 -35.92 2.12
C LEU A 491 10.10 -36.10 2.51
N CYS A 492 9.34 -36.76 1.64
CA CYS A 492 7.89 -36.92 1.81
C CYS A 492 7.54 -37.68 3.09
N LEU A 493 8.31 -38.72 3.40
CA LEU A 493 8.13 -39.53 4.59
C LEU A 493 8.44 -38.73 5.87
N ARG A 494 9.63 -38.16 5.96
CA ARG A 494 10.11 -37.52 7.18
C ARG A 494 9.39 -36.22 7.51
N ALA A 495 9.02 -35.44 6.49
CA ALA A 495 8.23 -34.24 6.68
C ALA A 495 6.71 -34.52 6.72
N GLY A 496 6.27 -35.76 6.53
CA GLY A 496 4.86 -36.14 6.59
C GLY A 496 3.99 -35.37 5.58
N LEU A 497 4.47 -35.26 4.32
CA LEU A 497 3.82 -34.46 3.30
C LEU A 497 2.62 -35.20 2.67
N ASP A 498 1.45 -34.58 2.67
CA ASP A 498 0.29 -35.06 1.96
C ASP A 498 0.41 -34.88 0.42
N ALA A 499 -0.50 -35.42 -0.33
CA ALA A 499 -0.49 -35.35 -1.80
C ALA A 499 -0.51 -33.89 -2.31
N LYS A 500 -1.25 -33.00 -1.64
CA LYS A 500 -1.34 -31.58 -2.00
C LYS A 500 0.00 -30.87 -1.79
N ALA A 501 0.62 -31.02 -0.62
CA ALA A 501 1.91 -30.42 -0.32
C ALA A 501 2.98 -30.88 -1.30
N ARG A 502 3.04 -32.17 -1.62
CA ARG A 502 3.97 -32.73 -2.63
C ARG A 502 3.78 -32.10 -3.99
N GLN A 503 2.52 -32.01 -4.44
CA GLN A 503 2.17 -31.43 -5.73
C GLN A 503 2.55 -29.95 -5.82
N VAL A 504 2.19 -29.12 -4.82
CA VAL A 504 2.50 -27.67 -4.88
C VAL A 504 4.00 -27.39 -4.82
N LEU A 505 4.78 -28.20 -4.09
CA LEU A 505 6.24 -28.10 -4.09
C LEU A 505 6.86 -28.47 -5.44
N ALA A 506 6.36 -29.52 -6.11
CA ALA A 506 6.81 -29.89 -7.45
C ALA A 506 6.43 -28.83 -8.48
N GLU A 507 5.20 -28.28 -8.39
CA GLU A 507 4.73 -27.18 -9.25
C GLU A 507 5.54 -25.88 -9.06
N ALA A 508 6.02 -25.61 -7.85
CA ALA A 508 6.84 -24.45 -7.52
C ALA A 508 8.33 -24.63 -7.85
N ASP A 509 8.73 -25.78 -8.44
CA ASP A 509 10.13 -26.17 -8.69
C ASP A 509 11.01 -26.23 -7.43
N ALA A 510 10.39 -26.30 -6.25
CA ALA A 510 11.07 -26.35 -4.96
C ALA A 510 11.81 -27.68 -4.72
N LEU A 511 11.57 -28.67 -5.57
CA LEU A 511 12.16 -30.01 -5.53
C LEU A 511 13.31 -30.19 -6.52
N ARG A 512 13.75 -29.13 -7.21
CA ARG A 512 14.78 -29.17 -8.27
C ARG A 512 16.07 -29.84 -7.79
N GLY A 513 16.50 -29.56 -6.57
CA GLY A 513 17.72 -30.16 -5.99
C GLY A 513 17.66 -31.66 -5.82
N LEU A 514 16.47 -32.27 -5.73
CA LEU A 514 16.26 -33.71 -5.59
C LEU A 514 15.80 -34.37 -6.89
N ALA A 515 15.14 -33.65 -7.81
CA ALA A 515 14.53 -34.23 -9.02
C ALA A 515 15.11 -33.69 -10.33
N GLY A 516 16.01 -32.71 -10.30
CA GLY A 516 16.63 -32.12 -11.47
C GLY A 516 15.80 -31.02 -12.14
N HIS A 517 14.52 -31.28 -12.48
CA HIS A 517 13.62 -30.27 -13.06
C HIS A 517 12.13 -30.55 -12.73
N ARG A 518 11.31 -29.55 -12.94
CA ARG A 518 9.87 -29.53 -12.56
C ARG A 518 9.07 -30.72 -13.09
N ASN A 519 9.25 -31.11 -14.36
CA ASN A 519 8.50 -32.23 -14.92
C ASN A 519 8.91 -33.58 -14.30
N ALA A 520 10.20 -33.75 -13.98
CA ALA A 520 10.68 -34.92 -13.26
C ALA A 520 10.15 -34.95 -11.83
N ALA A 521 10.12 -33.78 -11.13
CA ALA A 521 9.56 -33.67 -9.82
C ALA A 521 8.06 -34.02 -9.80
N ARG A 522 7.26 -33.48 -10.73
CA ARG A 522 5.82 -33.79 -10.86
C ARG A 522 5.58 -35.29 -11.03
N TRP A 523 6.34 -35.92 -11.91
CA TRP A 523 6.23 -37.35 -12.14
C TRP A 523 6.59 -38.13 -10.89
N ALA A 524 7.72 -37.84 -10.29
CA ALA A 524 8.24 -38.59 -9.15
C ALA A 524 7.28 -38.47 -7.91
N VAL A 525 6.74 -37.26 -7.62
CA VAL A 525 5.82 -37.11 -6.49
C VAL A 525 4.47 -37.79 -6.72
N ALA A 526 4.04 -37.93 -7.99
CA ALA A 526 2.80 -38.65 -8.32
C ALA A 526 2.93 -40.14 -8.06
N GLY A 527 4.11 -40.73 -8.20
CA GLY A 527 4.40 -42.13 -7.93
C GLY A 527 4.64 -42.48 -6.46
N ILE A 528 4.76 -41.45 -5.55
CA ILE A 528 4.96 -41.71 -4.13
C ILE A 528 3.63 -42.12 -3.47
N GLU A 529 3.53 -43.39 -3.09
CA GLU A 529 2.38 -43.89 -2.37
C GLU A 529 2.34 -43.41 -0.91
N GLN A 530 1.12 -43.34 -0.37
CA GLN A 530 0.93 -43.06 1.04
C GLN A 530 1.36 -44.31 1.84
N GLN A 531 2.35 -44.14 2.72
CA GLN A 531 2.81 -45.25 3.53
C GLN A 531 1.67 -45.81 4.39
N ARG A 532 1.50 -47.13 4.32
CA ARG A 532 0.62 -47.87 5.20
C ARG A 532 1.44 -48.66 6.24
N PRO A 533 0.96 -48.83 7.48
CA PRO A 533 1.76 -49.43 8.55
C PRO A 533 2.37 -50.81 8.21
N LEU A 534 1.73 -51.57 7.31
CA LEU A 534 2.17 -52.90 6.91
C LEU A 534 2.96 -52.93 5.58
N LEU A 535 3.07 -51.82 4.87
CA LEU A 535 3.79 -51.73 3.59
C LEU A 535 4.65 -50.47 3.58
N PRO A 536 5.79 -50.51 4.29
CA PRO A 536 6.70 -49.37 4.30
C PRO A 536 7.51 -49.35 3.00
N GLY A 537 7.22 -48.43 2.13
CA GLY A 537 8.02 -48.15 0.91
C GLY A 537 7.15 -48.02 -0.35
N SER A 538 7.59 -47.17 -1.26
CA SER A 538 7.06 -47.13 -2.62
C SER A 538 7.84 -48.10 -3.51
N PRO A 539 7.17 -48.74 -4.51
CA PRO A 539 7.91 -49.57 -5.47
C PRO A 539 8.98 -48.75 -6.19
N VAL A 540 10.10 -49.38 -6.46
CA VAL A 540 11.17 -48.78 -7.27
C VAL A 540 10.72 -48.79 -8.72
N GLU A 541 10.39 -47.62 -9.25
CA GLU A 541 10.02 -47.46 -10.65
C GLU A 541 11.27 -47.28 -11.54
N ALA A 542 11.14 -47.66 -12.81
CA ALA A 542 12.17 -47.41 -13.80
C ALA A 542 12.35 -45.90 -14.00
N THR A 543 13.61 -45.46 -14.11
CA THR A 543 13.93 -44.05 -14.36
C THR A 543 13.43 -43.64 -15.74
N ILE A 544 12.43 -42.74 -15.79
CA ILE A 544 11.91 -42.16 -17.03
C ILE A 544 12.59 -40.82 -17.24
N VAL A 545 13.20 -40.64 -18.42
CA VAL A 545 13.77 -39.34 -18.80
C VAL A 545 12.67 -38.50 -19.43
N LEU A 546 12.24 -37.47 -18.67
CA LEU A 546 11.26 -36.49 -19.14
C LEU A 546 11.97 -35.24 -19.70
N PRO A 547 11.43 -34.58 -20.73
CA PRO A 547 11.97 -33.34 -21.21
C PRO A 547 11.78 -32.23 -20.14
N ALA A 548 12.80 -31.37 -20.00
CA ALA A 548 12.67 -30.17 -19.16
C ALA A 548 11.58 -29.26 -19.75
N PRO A 549 10.87 -28.47 -18.87
CA PRO A 549 9.86 -27.52 -19.34
C PRO A 549 10.50 -26.44 -20.21
N ALA A 550 9.75 -25.93 -21.20
CA ALA A 550 10.18 -24.77 -21.97
C ALA A 550 10.16 -23.49 -21.07
N THR A 551 11.01 -22.51 -21.40
CA THR A 551 11.14 -21.27 -20.60
C THR A 551 9.79 -20.57 -20.35
N GLY A 552 8.90 -20.53 -21.35
CA GLY A 552 7.56 -19.95 -21.19
C GLY A 552 6.68 -20.72 -20.20
N GLU A 553 6.79 -22.06 -20.18
CA GLU A 553 6.07 -22.92 -19.25
C GLU A 553 6.61 -22.77 -17.83
N GLU A 554 7.92 -22.63 -17.66
CA GLU A 554 8.54 -22.35 -16.36
C GLU A 554 8.01 -21.03 -15.78
N ILE A 555 8.07 -19.94 -16.55
CA ILE A 555 7.59 -18.63 -16.13
C ILE A 555 6.09 -18.69 -15.75
N LEU A 556 5.27 -19.37 -16.58
CA LEU A 556 3.85 -19.53 -16.31
C LEU A 556 3.60 -20.29 -15.01
N SER A 557 4.33 -21.37 -14.77
CA SER A 557 4.24 -22.16 -13.54
C SER A 557 4.70 -21.36 -12.32
N ASP A 558 5.81 -20.61 -12.43
CA ASP A 558 6.32 -19.74 -11.37
C ASP A 558 5.28 -18.70 -10.93
N TYR A 559 4.65 -18.00 -11.87
CA TYR A 559 3.61 -17.03 -11.52
C TYR A 559 2.35 -17.68 -10.91
N ARG A 560 2.02 -18.92 -11.29
CA ARG A 560 0.89 -19.67 -10.70
C ARG A 560 1.19 -20.11 -9.27
N THR A 561 2.42 -20.46 -8.96
CA THR A 561 2.79 -21.11 -7.70
C THR A 561 3.47 -20.20 -6.70
N LEU A 562 4.23 -19.21 -7.16
CA LEU A 562 5.00 -18.29 -6.33
C LEU A 562 4.52 -16.84 -6.45
N GLY A 563 3.73 -16.52 -7.49
CA GLY A 563 3.36 -15.13 -7.80
C GLY A 563 4.53 -14.29 -8.35
N LEU A 564 5.68 -14.91 -8.62
CA LEU A 564 6.89 -14.28 -9.16
C LEU A 564 7.71 -15.28 -9.96
N SER A 565 8.63 -14.82 -10.82
CA SER A 565 9.63 -15.67 -11.47
C SER A 565 11.02 -15.06 -11.34
N LEU A 566 12.02 -15.90 -11.12
CA LEU A 566 13.44 -15.54 -11.18
C LEU A 566 14.02 -15.71 -12.59
N GLY A 567 13.27 -16.31 -13.49
CA GLY A 567 13.59 -16.43 -14.92
C GLY A 567 13.45 -15.09 -15.66
N PRO A 568 13.52 -15.13 -17.00
CA PRO A 568 13.31 -13.96 -17.83
C PRO A 568 11.93 -13.33 -17.57
N HIS A 569 11.86 -12.00 -17.65
CA HIS A 569 10.57 -11.30 -17.56
C HIS A 569 9.64 -11.74 -18.71
N PRO A 570 8.32 -11.89 -18.50
CA PRO A 570 7.38 -12.31 -19.56
C PRO A 570 7.49 -11.47 -20.85
N MET A 571 7.72 -10.18 -20.72
CA MET A 571 7.91 -9.28 -21.86
C MET A 571 9.20 -9.56 -22.64
N ALA A 572 10.26 -10.05 -21.99
CA ALA A 572 11.49 -10.46 -22.68
C ALA A 572 11.21 -11.62 -23.65
N VAL A 573 10.39 -12.58 -23.25
CA VAL A 573 9.97 -13.70 -24.12
C VAL A 573 9.15 -13.20 -25.32
N LEU A 574 8.32 -12.18 -25.09
CA LEU A 574 7.48 -11.60 -26.13
C LEU A 574 8.18 -10.49 -26.95
N ARG A 575 9.43 -10.10 -26.62
CA ARG A 575 10.11 -8.94 -27.20
C ARG A 575 10.20 -8.99 -28.72
N ALA A 576 10.49 -10.12 -29.31
CA ALA A 576 10.52 -10.29 -30.76
C ALA A 576 9.17 -9.94 -31.42
N GLN A 577 8.08 -10.42 -30.85
CA GLN A 577 6.73 -10.11 -31.33
C GLN A 577 6.37 -8.64 -31.11
N MET A 578 6.83 -8.01 -30.03
CA MET A 578 6.63 -6.58 -29.77
C MET A 578 7.37 -5.73 -30.81
N THR A 579 8.61 -6.08 -31.14
CA THR A 579 9.42 -5.40 -32.16
C THR A 579 8.75 -5.47 -33.54
N GLN A 580 8.21 -6.64 -33.94
CA GLN A 580 7.45 -6.77 -35.18
C GLN A 580 6.22 -5.83 -35.23
N ARG A 581 5.61 -5.56 -34.08
CA ARG A 581 4.47 -4.64 -33.94
C ARG A 581 4.91 -3.17 -33.76
N ARG A 582 6.21 -2.86 -33.90
CA ARG A 582 6.82 -1.54 -33.68
C ARG A 582 6.55 -0.99 -32.26
N ILE A 583 6.52 -1.89 -31.27
CA ILE A 583 6.41 -1.58 -29.85
C ILE A 583 7.82 -1.54 -29.26
N VAL A 584 8.20 -0.39 -28.71
CA VAL A 584 9.53 -0.15 -28.14
C VAL A 584 9.60 -0.54 -26.66
N GLY A 585 10.80 -0.80 -26.14
CA GLY A 585 11.04 -1.06 -24.73
C GLY A 585 10.86 0.20 -23.88
N LEU A 586 10.43 0.02 -22.63
CA LEU A 586 10.12 1.16 -21.76
C LEU A 586 11.37 2.00 -21.43
N ARG A 587 12.55 1.38 -21.33
CA ARG A 587 13.81 2.11 -21.10
C ARG A 587 14.18 3.03 -22.26
N GLU A 588 13.84 2.67 -23.50
CA GLU A 588 14.12 3.50 -24.67
C GLU A 588 13.44 4.85 -24.61
N LEU A 589 12.31 4.96 -23.87
CA LEU A 589 11.59 6.22 -23.69
C LEU A 589 12.43 7.27 -22.97
N GLN A 590 13.37 6.88 -22.12
CA GLN A 590 14.24 7.80 -21.40
C GLN A 590 15.12 8.63 -22.34
N HIS A 591 15.39 8.12 -23.56
CA HIS A 591 16.19 8.78 -24.60
C HIS A 591 15.33 9.52 -25.62
N ARG A 592 13.98 9.39 -25.56
CA ARG A 592 13.08 10.09 -26.48
C ARG A 592 12.87 11.55 -26.06
N PRO A 593 12.83 12.49 -27.03
CA PRO A 593 12.52 13.88 -26.76
C PRO A 593 11.11 14.05 -26.13
N HIS A 594 10.95 15.12 -25.35
CA HIS A 594 9.65 15.55 -24.87
C HIS A 594 8.67 15.77 -26.04
N GLY A 595 7.43 15.33 -25.93
CA GLY A 595 6.41 15.46 -26.96
C GLY A 595 6.42 14.35 -28.02
N SER A 596 7.39 13.42 -28.01
CA SER A 596 7.48 12.34 -28.99
C SER A 596 6.25 11.43 -28.96
N GLY A 597 5.75 11.05 -30.15
CA GLY A 597 4.79 9.96 -30.28
C GLY A 597 5.48 8.61 -30.08
N VAL A 598 4.92 7.78 -29.23
CA VAL A 598 5.50 6.45 -28.89
C VAL A 598 4.44 5.36 -28.86
N HIS A 599 4.86 4.13 -29.10
CA HIS A 599 4.05 2.93 -28.99
C HIS A 599 4.78 1.92 -28.08
N VAL A 600 4.22 1.64 -26.92
CA VAL A 600 4.80 0.78 -25.89
C VAL A 600 3.79 -0.28 -25.46
N ALA A 601 4.28 -1.36 -24.84
CA ALA A 601 3.44 -2.31 -24.14
C ALA A 601 4.12 -2.77 -22.86
N GLY A 602 3.33 -3.14 -21.86
CA GLY A 602 3.83 -3.71 -20.62
C GLY A 602 2.74 -4.43 -19.84
N LEU A 603 3.17 -5.22 -18.87
CA LEU A 603 2.28 -5.82 -17.90
C LEU A 603 1.63 -4.71 -17.06
N VAL A 604 0.33 -4.79 -16.86
CA VAL A 604 -0.38 -3.85 -16.00
C VAL A 604 -0.20 -4.28 -14.55
N THR A 605 0.63 -3.55 -13.83
CA THR A 605 0.91 -3.86 -12.41
C THR A 605 0.01 -3.10 -11.46
N GLN A 606 -0.51 -1.94 -11.88
CA GLN A 606 -1.34 -1.09 -11.02
C GLN A 606 -2.28 -0.20 -11.84
N ARG A 607 -3.49 0.00 -11.33
CA ARG A 607 -4.43 1.03 -11.80
C ARG A 607 -4.88 1.86 -10.61
N GLN A 608 -4.92 3.19 -10.78
CA GLN A 608 -5.39 4.13 -9.77
C GLN A 608 -6.36 5.13 -10.40
N ARG A 609 -7.50 5.35 -9.76
CA ARG A 609 -8.45 6.40 -10.12
C ARG A 609 -8.75 7.26 -8.89
N PRO A 610 -7.86 8.21 -8.56
CA PRO A 610 -8.08 9.09 -7.42
C PRO A 610 -9.36 9.91 -7.59
N ALA A 611 -10.15 10.07 -6.54
CA ALA A 611 -11.39 10.86 -6.56
C ALA A 611 -11.12 12.32 -6.98
N THR A 612 -9.94 12.85 -6.63
CA THR A 612 -9.49 14.20 -6.97
C THR A 612 -9.09 14.39 -8.44
N ALA A 613 -8.90 13.31 -9.20
CA ALA A 613 -8.37 13.36 -10.57
C ALA A 613 -9.44 13.51 -11.67
N LYS A 614 -10.66 13.92 -11.32
CA LYS A 614 -11.77 14.19 -12.28
C LYS A 614 -11.95 13.08 -13.33
N GLY A 615 -11.87 11.80 -12.89
CA GLY A 615 -12.05 10.63 -13.75
C GLY A 615 -10.82 10.19 -14.53
N THR A 616 -9.67 10.82 -14.35
CA THR A 616 -8.39 10.38 -14.92
C THR A 616 -7.94 9.09 -14.26
N VAL A 617 -7.42 8.15 -15.05
CA VAL A 617 -6.87 6.88 -14.57
C VAL A 617 -5.35 6.86 -14.78
N PHE A 618 -4.62 6.47 -13.77
CA PHE A 618 -3.18 6.26 -13.81
C PHE A 618 -2.91 4.76 -13.91
N VAL A 619 -2.15 4.35 -14.90
CA VAL A 619 -1.77 2.95 -15.12
C VAL A 619 -0.26 2.81 -15.03
N THR A 620 0.22 1.83 -14.31
CA THR A 620 1.64 1.47 -14.32
C THR A 620 1.85 0.28 -15.25
N LEU A 621 2.73 0.45 -16.21
CA LEU A 621 3.21 -0.60 -17.10
C LEU A 621 4.62 -1.01 -16.75
N GLU A 622 4.87 -2.32 -16.78
CA GLU A 622 6.17 -2.93 -16.52
C GLU A 622 6.60 -3.80 -17.70
N ASP A 623 7.86 -3.67 -18.13
CA ASP A 623 8.52 -4.62 -19.01
C ASP A 623 9.87 -5.06 -18.42
N GLU A 624 10.62 -5.87 -19.15
CA GLU A 624 11.94 -6.37 -18.72
C GLU A 624 12.98 -5.27 -18.49
N THR A 625 12.71 -4.06 -18.95
CA THR A 625 13.66 -2.93 -18.87
C THR A 625 13.30 -1.93 -17.77
N GLY A 626 12.03 -1.89 -17.31
CA GLY A 626 11.61 -0.98 -16.28
C GLY A 626 10.10 -0.78 -16.19
N MET A 627 9.72 0.30 -15.52
CA MET A 627 8.32 0.70 -15.32
C MET A 627 8.09 2.12 -15.80
N ILE A 628 6.89 2.39 -16.31
CA ILE A 628 6.44 3.75 -16.65
C ILE A 628 5.04 4.02 -16.11
N ASN A 629 4.75 5.31 -15.92
CA ASN A 629 3.40 5.78 -15.62
C ASN A 629 2.71 6.23 -16.91
N VAL A 630 1.47 5.76 -17.08
CA VAL A 630 0.57 6.13 -18.17
C VAL A 630 -0.59 6.92 -17.60
N ILE A 631 -0.85 8.09 -18.16
CA ILE A 631 -2.02 8.92 -17.81
C ILE A 631 -3.09 8.69 -18.86
N VAL A 632 -4.24 8.18 -18.42
CA VAL A 632 -5.41 7.92 -19.25
C VAL A 632 -6.49 8.92 -18.87
N TRP A 633 -6.69 9.92 -19.73
CA TRP A 633 -7.71 10.94 -19.49
C TRP A 633 -9.12 10.37 -19.53
N ALA A 634 -10.05 10.96 -18.78
CA ALA A 634 -11.42 10.48 -18.60
C ALA A 634 -12.13 10.11 -19.92
N ARG A 635 -11.98 10.91 -20.97
CA ARG A 635 -12.57 10.63 -22.31
C ARG A 635 -12.06 9.31 -22.91
N LEU A 636 -10.76 9.04 -22.79
CA LEU A 636 -10.15 7.82 -23.29
C LEU A 636 -10.50 6.63 -22.37
N ALA A 637 -10.54 6.85 -21.08
CA ALA A 637 -10.91 5.84 -20.08
C ALA A 637 -12.33 5.30 -20.35
N VAL A 638 -13.27 6.17 -20.71
CA VAL A 638 -14.62 5.75 -21.11
C VAL A 638 -14.58 5.02 -22.46
N ARG A 639 -13.91 5.60 -23.49
CA ARG A 639 -13.89 5.03 -24.85
C ARG A 639 -13.20 3.65 -24.93
N ARG A 640 -12.15 3.43 -24.16
CA ARG A 640 -11.35 2.19 -24.13
C ARG A 640 -11.48 1.45 -22.79
N ARG A 641 -12.66 1.55 -22.16
CA ARG A 641 -12.92 1.03 -20.82
C ARG A 641 -12.53 -0.44 -20.66
N ARG A 642 -12.94 -1.29 -21.58
CA ARG A 642 -12.65 -2.74 -21.51
C ARG A 642 -11.15 -2.99 -21.55
N ALA A 643 -10.43 -2.42 -22.52
CA ALA A 643 -8.98 -2.56 -22.58
C ALA A 643 -8.31 -2.00 -21.31
N LEU A 644 -8.81 -0.87 -20.77
CA LEU A 644 -8.27 -0.28 -19.55
C LEU A 644 -8.46 -1.18 -18.30
N LEU A 645 -9.62 -1.83 -18.16
CA LEU A 645 -9.96 -2.57 -16.94
C LEU A 645 -9.52 -4.03 -16.97
N GLU A 646 -9.60 -4.69 -18.13
CA GLU A 646 -9.44 -6.14 -18.24
C GLU A 646 -8.01 -6.55 -18.69
N SER A 647 -7.25 -5.65 -19.33
CA SER A 647 -5.93 -6.03 -19.84
C SER A 647 -4.93 -6.35 -18.74
N ARG A 648 -4.27 -7.48 -18.87
CA ARG A 648 -3.07 -7.86 -18.10
C ARG A 648 -1.80 -7.43 -18.81
N LEU A 649 -1.82 -7.43 -20.15
CA LEU A 649 -0.81 -6.86 -21.02
C LEU A 649 -1.47 -5.76 -21.86
N LEU A 650 -1.05 -4.53 -21.65
CA LEU A 650 -1.64 -3.36 -22.30
C LEU A 650 -0.65 -2.69 -23.23
N ALA A 651 -1.04 -2.52 -24.51
CA ALA A 651 -0.31 -1.66 -25.42
C ALA A 651 -0.91 -0.25 -25.41
N VAL A 652 -0.05 0.75 -25.43
CA VAL A 652 -0.41 2.16 -25.38
C VAL A 652 0.30 2.92 -26.49
N ARG A 653 -0.48 3.62 -27.30
CA ARG A 653 0.01 4.67 -28.19
C ARG A 653 -0.23 6.00 -27.53
N GLY A 654 0.78 6.87 -27.50
CA GLY A 654 0.63 8.13 -26.81
C GLY A 654 1.79 9.10 -27.04
N ARG A 655 1.79 10.18 -26.25
CA ARG A 655 2.81 11.22 -26.28
C ARG A 655 3.67 11.10 -25.00
N TRP A 656 4.98 11.01 -25.20
CA TRP A 656 5.94 10.99 -24.10
C TRP A 656 6.17 12.40 -23.57
N GLU A 657 5.97 12.60 -22.30
CA GLU A 657 6.20 13.88 -21.64
C GLU A 657 7.24 13.78 -20.55
N ARG A 658 8.13 14.77 -20.52
CA ARG A 658 9.13 14.93 -19.47
C ARG A 658 9.11 16.38 -19.01
N VAL A 659 8.71 16.59 -17.75
CA VAL A 659 8.58 17.92 -17.13
C VAL A 659 9.20 17.87 -15.74
N ASP A 660 10.08 18.80 -15.42
CA ASP A 660 10.73 18.95 -14.11
C ASP A 660 11.34 17.64 -13.54
N GLY A 661 11.99 16.85 -14.42
CA GLY A 661 12.60 15.57 -14.02
C GLY A 661 11.66 14.38 -13.91
N VAL A 662 10.36 14.60 -14.07
CA VAL A 662 9.34 13.53 -14.08
C VAL A 662 8.95 13.20 -15.51
N ALA A 663 8.83 11.90 -15.79
CA ALA A 663 8.46 11.42 -17.11
C ALA A 663 7.19 10.55 -17.02
N HIS A 664 6.28 10.73 -17.97
CA HIS A 664 5.05 9.94 -18.08
C HIS A 664 4.56 9.87 -19.53
N LEU A 665 3.72 8.89 -19.80
CA LEU A 665 3.11 8.70 -21.10
C LEU A 665 1.65 9.16 -21.06
N ILE A 666 1.30 10.16 -21.86
CA ILE A 666 -0.11 10.54 -22.08
C ILE A 666 -0.70 9.60 -23.12
N ALA A 667 -1.67 8.78 -22.72
CA ALA A 667 -2.30 7.82 -23.61
C ALA A 667 -3.21 8.50 -24.64
N GLY A 668 -3.03 8.14 -25.90
CA GLY A 668 -3.91 8.49 -27.01
C GLY A 668 -4.82 7.34 -27.44
N ASP A 669 -4.33 6.10 -27.30
CA ASP A 669 -5.09 4.88 -27.56
C ASP A 669 -4.57 3.71 -26.70
N LEU A 670 -5.48 2.74 -26.43
CA LEU A 670 -5.22 1.54 -25.62
C LEU A 670 -5.64 0.29 -26.40
N GLN A 671 -4.81 -0.75 -26.33
CA GLN A 671 -5.10 -2.06 -26.95
C GLN A 671 -4.76 -3.18 -25.98
N ASP A 672 -5.69 -4.11 -25.80
CA ASP A 672 -5.48 -5.33 -25.02
C ASP A 672 -4.63 -6.35 -25.80
N LEU A 673 -3.50 -6.74 -25.25
CA LEU A 673 -2.63 -7.78 -25.76
C LEU A 673 -2.56 -8.99 -24.80
N SER A 674 -3.42 -9.08 -23.80
CA SER A 674 -3.46 -10.17 -22.80
C SER A 674 -3.51 -11.58 -23.40
N PRO A 675 -4.15 -11.82 -24.58
CA PRO A 675 -4.12 -13.15 -25.20
C PRO A 675 -2.72 -13.67 -25.50
N LEU A 676 -1.70 -12.80 -25.67
CA LEU A 676 -0.32 -13.21 -25.87
C LEU A 676 0.35 -13.82 -24.63
N LEU A 677 -0.23 -13.62 -23.45
CA LEU A 677 0.28 -14.17 -22.19
C LEU A 677 -0.13 -15.64 -21.95
N GLY A 678 -0.94 -16.25 -22.82
CA GLY A 678 -1.27 -17.68 -22.73
C GLY A 678 -1.93 -18.11 -21.42
N GLY A 679 -2.75 -17.29 -20.78
CA GLY A 679 -3.45 -17.66 -19.54
C GLY A 679 -2.62 -17.46 -18.25
N MET A 680 -1.50 -16.73 -18.29
CA MET A 680 -0.71 -16.37 -17.12
C MET A 680 -1.55 -15.63 -16.07
N PRO A 681 -1.57 -16.04 -14.79
CA PRO A 681 -2.37 -15.42 -13.74
C PRO A 681 -1.67 -14.17 -13.19
N LEU A 682 -1.69 -13.10 -13.96
CA LEU A 682 -1.21 -11.79 -13.50
C LEU A 682 -2.41 -10.99 -13.00
N ALA A 683 -2.35 -10.54 -11.77
CA ALA A 683 -3.32 -9.61 -11.20
C ALA A 683 -2.65 -8.24 -10.99
N SER A 684 -3.33 -7.17 -11.41
CA SER A 684 -2.92 -5.82 -11.04
C SER A 684 -3.38 -5.50 -9.61
N ARG A 685 -2.61 -4.71 -8.89
CA ARG A 685 -3.07 -4.08 -7.65
C ARG A 685 -3.77 -2.78 -8.01
N ASP A 686 -5.08 -2.79 -7.91
CA ASP A 686 -5.90 -1.65 -8.29
C ASP A 686 -6.32 -0.88 -7.03
N PHE A 687 -5.97 0.39 -6.99
CA PHE A 687 -6.31 1.31 -5.89
C PHE A 687 -7.24 2.40 -6.41
N HIS A 688 -8.17 2.76 -5.57
CA HIS A 688 -9.26 3.68 -5.94
C HIS A 688 -9.29 4.89 -5.01
#